data_f0b7ede8e713fd8fe0751fe903125d13
#
_entry.id   f0b7ede8e713fd8fe0751fe903125d13
#
_cell.length_a   1.000
_cell.length_b   1.000
_cell.length_c   1.000
_cell.angle_alpha   90.00
_cell.angle_beta   90.00
_cell.angle_gamma   90.00
#
_symmetry.space_group_name_H-M   'P 1'
#
loop_
_entity.id
_entity.type
_entity.pdbx_description
1 polymer ?
#
loop_
_entity_poly.entity_id
_entity_poly.type
_entity_poly.pdbx_seq_one_letter_code
_entity_poly.pdbx_strand_id
1 'polypeptide(L)'
;MRMTVPALAAALLVNFLLPSAGPATPSKAPEPGTITAASFRSNTLGEDLAYNVYLPAGYDASTARYPALYLLHGRGDSMSAWTQVKGRLDAMIAAGEIPPTVAIMPDAPWSSRASYYVDSAYRGKDPGRPVETAMIRELVPHIDSKYRTMADRTGRAIAGYSMGGAGALRYSMTYPEIFGAAVVLSPAVYSPQPPKDSSAREFGAFGKGRRVFSEAVYRRLNYPAAFKTFAAKGMPSHLFVAVGDDEYKNPKPEDYQHDLDFEAHVVFNQAVRVPGLASELRVVDGGHDWDVWGPTFAEGAKYVFQFIGRPPATPMKATLSGTPGEDRAGGIAVDDAGNTYEAIAAEGAVEGQPYAGGKDVALTKYGPDGVRLWTREFGTPGTERAYGVSLDAQGRPTIVGYSTGSGSDDAFVVQYDGQGDQRWFTHLATSAADRGYALATGADGSVYVGGYTKGALAGTNAGDKDVFLAKLDQEGKQVWLRQFGSAGEEKGMALAVSGDGIYLAGMTAGALGEPAGGVDGFVARFDSDGKRSWLKQAGAEQADEFWAMTADGSGGVLLTGYTAGNFATDLVGDQDLIVARVDATGAVVWKDQLGTPGNDKGAAIARDAEGFSVAGFTDGQLQASVGKFDAVLVRYGADQTRSWLRQFGTTEDDGADAFAEANLYVAAQRGTTYVSGLTAGDTADQHALGNGDVFRLKIDG
;
A
#
# COMPACT_ATOMS: atom_id res chain seq x y z
N MET A 1 -2.37 39.64 -65.39
CA MET A 1 -1.70 40.97 -65.41
C MET A 1 -1.64 41.48 -63.97
N ARG A 2 -0.41 41.66 -63.46
CA ARG A 2 0.04 42.36 -62.23
C ARG A 2 -0.76 42.10 -60.94
N MET A 3 -0.16 41.29 -59.97
CA MET A 3 0.78 41.70 -58.93
C MET A 3 0.33 42.88 -58.07
N THR A 4 0.08 42.59 -56.80
CA THR A 4 0.69 43.33 -55.69
C THR A 4 0.54 42.54 -54.39
N VAL A 5 1.65 42.36 -53.67
CA VAL A 5 1.79 41.77 -52.34
C VAL A 5 1.62 42.91 -51.32
N PRO A 6 1.03 42.67 -50.18
CA PRO A 6 1.10 43.59 -49.06
C PRO A 6 1.94 43.08 -47.88
N ALA A 7 2.46 43.99 -47.26
CA ALA A 7 3.11 44.28 -46.01
C ALA A 7 3.21 43.17 -44.91
N LEU A 8 4.45 42.99 -44.48
CA LEU A 8 4.87 42.40 -43.18
C LEU A 8 4.31 43.19 -41.99
N ALA A 9 3.68 42.49 -41.08
CA ALA A 9 3.52 42.93 -39.72
C ALA A 9 4.65 42.34 -38.88
N ALA A 10 5.51 43.20 -38.37
CA ALA A 10 6.58 42.83 -37.44
C ALA A 10 5.98 42.53 -36.04
N ALA A 11 6.06 41.27 -35.59
CA ALA A 11 5.80 40.93 -34.22
C ALA A 11 7.04 41.25 -33.39
N LEU A 12 6.88 42.18 -32.42
CA LEU A 12 7.88 42.42 -31.39
C LEU A 12 7.94 41.19 -30.47
N LEU A 13 9.01 40.42 -30.54
CA LEU A 13 9.40 39.49 -29.50
C LEU A 13 9.94 40.28 -28.30
N VAL A 14 9.14 40.41 -27.27
CA VAL A 14 9.60 40.80 -25.93
C VAL A 14 10.22 39.58 -25.26
N ASN A 15 11.55 39.48 -25.30
CA ASN A 15 12.31 38.52 -24.50
C ASN A 15 12.18 38.90 -23.01
N PHE A 16 11.28 38.22 -22.28
CA PHE A 16 11.38 38.18 -20.82
C PHE A 16 12.57 37.28 -20.45
N LEU A 17 13.68 37.91 -20.05
CA LEU A 17 14.76 37.23 -19.34
C LEU A 17 14.18 36.75 -17.99
N LEU A 18 13.87 35.45 -17.90
CA LEU A 18 13.68 34.76 -16.64
C LEU A 18 15.02 34.81 -15.88
N PRO A 19 15.02 35.14 -14.57
CA PRO A 19 16.23 35.01 -13.79
C PRO A 19 16.66 33.55 -13.82
N SER A 20 17.91 33.29 -14.23
CA SER A 20 18.53 31.97 -14.18
C SER A 20 18.44 31.47 -12.73
N ALA A 21 17.69 30.41 -12.51
CA ALA A 21 17.81 29.63 -11.28
C ALA A 21 19.30 29.23 -11.17
N GLY A 22 19.94 29.62 -10.10
CA GLY A 22 21.29 29.17 -9.78
C GLY A 22 21.31 27.64 -9.79
N PRO A 23 22.45 27.00 -10.08
CA PRO A 23 22.53 25.55 -10.11
C PRO A 23 22.02 25.02 -8.78
N ALA A 24 20.96 24.21 -8.82
CA ALA A 24 20.54 23.43 -7.67
C ALA A 24 21.76 22.64 -7.21
N THR A 25 22.15 22.80 -5.96
CA THR A 25 23.18 21.96 -5.35
C THR A 25 22.74 20.51 -5.59
N PRO A 26 23.57 19.67 -6.22
CA PRO A 26 23.19 18.29 -6.45
C PRO A 26 22.87 17.68 -5.10
N SER A 27 21.66 17.16 -4.94
CA SER A 27 21.27 16.32 -3.81
C SER A 27 22.39 15.28 -3.66
N LYS A 28 23.04 15.23 -2.50
CA LYS A 28 24.08 14.22 -2.23
C LYS A 28 23.42 12.86 -2.47
N ALA A 29 23.94 12.09 -3.43
CA ALA A 29 23.46 10.74 -3.68
C ALA A 29 23.43 9.99 -2.33
N PRO A 30 22.39 9.21 -2.04
CA PRO A 30 22.31 8.46 -0.79
C PRO A 30 23.59 7.64 -0.62
N GLU A 31 24.19 7.68 0.57
CA GLU A 31 25.41 6.91 0.83
C GLU A 31 25.08 5.42 0.66
N PRO A 32 25.92 4.65 -0.02
CA PRO A 32 25.67 3.23 -0.24
C PRO A 32 25.71 2.45 1.09
N GLY A 33 25.02 1.32 1.15
CA GLY A 33 25.10 0.39 2.26
C GLY A 33 26.53 -0.13 2.48
N THR A 34 26.79 -0.76 3.62
CA THR A 34 28.11 -1.27 4.00
C THR A 34 28.10 -2.79 4.15
N ILE A 35 29.20 -3.44 3.82
CA ILE A 35 29.44 -4.87 4.14
C ILE A 35 30.57 -4.96 5.16
N THR A 36 30.34 -5.70 6.26
CA THR A 36 31.34 -5.98 7.27
C THR A 36 31.40 -7.47 7.59
N ALA A 37 32.62 -7.99 7.85
CA ALA A 37 32.82 -9.35 8.31
C ALA A 37 32.62 -9.44 9.81
N ALA A 38 31.99 -10.52 10.26
CA ALA A 38 31.76 -10.82 11.67
C ALA A 38 31.79 -12.33 11.90
N SER A 39 31.83 -12.75 13.16
CA SER A 39 31.70 -14.15 13.56
C SER A 39 31.05 -14.27 14.93
N PHE A 40 30.61 -15.46 15.25
CA PHE A 40 30.22 -15.84 16.62
C PHE A 40 30.64 -17.27 16.93
N ARG A 41 30.82 -17.57 18.20
CA ARG A 41 31.14 -18.92 18.65
C ARG A 41 29.92 -19.82 18.53
N SER A 42 29.96 -20.81 17.62
CA SER A 42 28.97 -21.87 17.54
C SER A 42 29.29 -22.99 18.52
N ASN A 43 28.37 -23.24 19.45
CA ASN A 43 28.51 -24.38 20.38
C ASN A 43 28.28 -25.70 19.64
N THR A 44 27.36 -25.72 18.68
CA THR A 44 27.02 -26.88 17.86
C THR A 44 28.21 -27.33 17.00
N LEU A 45 28.95 -26.41 16.41
CA LEU A 45 30.13 -26.70 15.56
C LEU A 45 31.42 -26.83 16.37
N GLY A 46 31.48 -26.25 17.58
CA GLY A 46 32.68 -26.17 18.38
C GLY A 46 33.74 -25.22 17.83
N GLU A 47 33.38 -24.35 16.90
CA GLU A 47 34.26 -23.35 16.27
C GLU A 47 33.48 -22.05 15.99
N ASP A 48 34.21 -21.02 15.55
CA ASP A 48 33.58 -19.76 15.16
C ASP A 48 32.95 -19.89 13.78
N LEU A 49 31.69 -19.49 13.67
CA LEU A 49 30.98 -19.37 12.41
C LEU A 49 31.09 -17.92 11.91
N ALA A 50 31.79 -17.74 10.80
CA ALA A 50 31.98 -16.45 10.18
C ALA A 50 30.80 -16.10 9.23
N TYR A 51 30.53 -14.81 9.08
CA TYR A 51 29.56 -14.28 8.13
C TYR A 51 29.91 -12.86 7.72
N ASN A 52 29.51 -12.46 6.51
CA ASN A 52 29.41 -11.06 6.14
C ASN A 52 27.99 -10.56 6.43
N VAL A 53 27.87 -9.29 6.82
CA VAL A 53 26.60 -8.61 6.96
C VAL A 53 26.60 -7.34 6.11
N TYR A 54 25.58 -7.20 5.27
CA TYR A 54 25.26 -5.97 4.59
C TYR A 54 24.25 -5.18 5.45
N LEU A 55 24.55 -3.92 5.71
CA LEU A 55 23.67 -2.96 6.37
C LEU A 55 23.29 -1.87 5.38
N PRO A 56 22.00 -1.54 5.22
CA PRO A 56 21.55 -0.55 4.26
C PRO A 56 21.99 0.86 4.64
N ALA A 57 21.96 1.77 3.68
CA ALA A 57 22.22 3.19 3.89
C ALA A 57 21.37 3.74 5.05
N GLY A 58 21.97 4.56 5.90
CA GLY A 58 21.29 5.16 7.06
C GLY A 58 21.00 4.20 8.22
N TYR A 59 21.47 2.94 8.18
CA TYR A 59 21.24 1.98 9.27
C TYR A 59 21.59 2.56 10.64
N ASP A 60 22.77 3.12 10.83
CA ASP A 60 23.23 3.60 12.16
C ASP A 60 22.47 4.83 12.66
N ALA A 61 21.91 5.62 11.76
CA ALA A 61 21.11 6.82 12.07
C ALA A 61 19.63 6.51 12.38
N SER A 62 19.18 5.28 12.16
CA SER A 62 17.79 4.84 12.32
C SER A 62 17.63 3.94 13.55
N THR A 63 16.44 3.95 14.15
CA THR A 63 16.02 2.98 15.18
C THR A 63 15.11 1.88 14.61
N ALA A 64 14.78 1.94 13.32
CA ALA A 64 13.90 0.98 12.66
C ALA A 64 14.45 -0.45 12.69
N ARG A 65 13.54 -1.42 12.60
CA ARG A 65 13.88 -2.82 12.33
C ARG A 65 13.75 -3.09 10.84
N TYR A 66 14.62 -3.93 10.34
CA TYR A 66 14.79 -4.21 8.92
C TYR A 66 14.47 -5.68 8.62
N PRO A 67 13.88 -6.01 7.47
CA PRO A 67 13.83 -7.39 7.03
C PRO A 67 15.24 -7.97 6.89
N ALA A 68 15.35 -9.28 7.07
CA ALA A 68 16.61 -10.02 7.02
C ALA A 68 16.60 -11.01 5.84
N LEU A 69 17.62 -10.93 4.99
CA LEU A 69 17.83 -11.81 3.85
C LEU A 69 19.08 -12.65 4.04
N TYR A 70 18.92 -13.96 4.23
CA TYR A 70 20.03 -14.91 4.38
C TYR A 70 20.47 -15.41 3.00
N LEU A 71 21.76 -15.32 2.69
CA LEU A 71 22.35 -15.60 1.37
C LEU A 71 23.33 -16.77 1.44
N LEU A 72 22.90 -17.94 0.99
CA LEU A 72 23.67 -19.18 1.05
C LEU A 72 24.50 -19.38 -0.22
N HIS A 73 25.82 -19.52 -0.09
CA HIS A 73 26.75 -19.65 -1.23
C HIS A 73 26.84 -21.09 -1.77
N GLY A 74 27.38 -21.23 -2.98
CA GLY A 74 27.60 -22.50 -3.66
C GLY A 74 28.76 -23.33 -3.09
N ARG A 75 28.94 -24.56 -3.63
CA ARG A 75 30.05 -25.44 -3.25
C ARG A 75 31.39 -24.83 -3.70
N GLY A 76 32.36 -24.83 -2.79
CA GLY A 76 33.70 -24.29 -3.06
C GLY A 76 33.84 -22.79 -2.82
N ASP A 77 32.75 -22.08 -2.65
CA ASP A 77 32.72 -20.67 -2.32
C ASP A 77 32.78 -20.42 -0.79
N SER A 78 32.68 -19.15 -0.43
CA SER A 78 32.68 -18.66 0.95
C SER A 78 31.65 -17.54 1.13
N MET A 79 31.56 -17.02 2.35
CA MET A 79 30.75 -15.85 2.69
C MET A 79 30.98 -14.63 1.77
N SER A 80 32.13 -14.57 1.06
CA SER A 80 32.47 -13.45 0.17
C SER A 80 31.81 -13.54 -1.19
N ALA A 81 31.32 -14.71 -1.60
CA ALA A 81 30.73 -14.89 -2.93
C ALA A 81 29.54 -13.96 -3.18
N TRP A 82 28.69 -13.76 -2.16
CA TRP A 82 27.52 -12.90 -2.25
C TRP A 82 27.84 -11.39 -2.16
N THR A 83 29.07 -10.98 -1.87
CA THR A 83 29.40 -9.54 -1.80
C THR A 83 29.22 -8.82 -3.13
N GLN A 84 29.25 -9.55 -4.26
CA GLN A 84 29.04 -8.99 -5.60
C GLN A 84 27.61 -8.44 -5.81
N VAL A 85 26.60 -8.86 -5.03
CA VAL A 85 25.24 -8.32 -5.15
C VAL A 85 25.04 -6.99 -4.41
N LYS A 86 26.08 -6.49 -3.71
CA LYS A 86 25.99 -5.23 -2.96
C LYS A 86 25.45 -4.07 -3.79
N GLY A 87 26.02 -3.87 -4.98
CA GLY A 87 25.58 -2.78 -5.88
C GLY A 87 24.14 -2.93 -6.34
N ARG A 88 23.67 -4.18 -6.52
CA ARG A 88 22.27 -4.46 -6.85
C ARG A 88 21.34 -4.16 -5.68
N LEU A 89 21.71 -4.58 -4.45
CA LEU A 89 20.96 -4.25 -3.24
C LEU A 89 20.86 -2.73 -3.03
N ASP A 90 21.98 -2.02 -3.15
CA ASP A 90 22.01 -0.54 -3.04
C ASP A 90 21.07 0.11 -4.08
N ALA A 91 21.11 -0.36 -5.33
CA ALA A 91 20.28 0.18 -6.40
C ALA A 91 18.78 -0.11 -6.18
N MET A 92 18.42 -1.34 -5.86
CA MET A 92 17.02 -1.73 -5.62
C MET A 92 16.42 -1.00 -4.40
N ILE A 93 17.20 -0.82 -3.32
CA ILE A 93 16.77 -0.06 -2.14
C ILE A 93 16.61 1.43 -2.48
N ALA A 94 17.55 2.01 -3.22
CA ALA A 94 17.49 3.42 -3.62
C ALA A 94 16.33 3.71 -4.58
N ALA A 95 15.98 2.74 -5.42
CA ALA A 95 14.82 2.81 -6.33
C ALA A 95 13.48 2.50 -5.63
N GLY A 96 13.48 2.07 -4.35
CA GLY A 96 12.27 1.65 -3.66
C GLY A 96 11.70 0.30 -4.11
N GLU A 97 12.42 -0.44 -4.95
CA GLU A 97 12.00 -1.76 -5.47
C GLU A 97 12.00 -2.85 -4.40
N ILE A 98 12.84 -2.69 -3.37
CA ILE A 98 12.85 -3.50 -2.15
C ILE A 98 13.01 -2.58 -0.92
N PRO A 99 12.50 -2.95 0.25
CA PRO A 99 12.72 -2.16 1.46
C PRO A 99 14.21 -2.18 1.86
N PRO A 100 14.68 -1.17 2.63
CA PRO A 100 15.97 -1.24 3.27
C PRO A 100 16.12 -2.55 4.06
N THR A 101 17.14 -3.35 3.76
CA THR A 101 17.24 -4.76 4.17
C THR A 101 18.61 -5.06 4.78
N VAL A 102 18.67 -5.87 5.83
CA VAL A 102 19.90 -6.46 6.35
C VAL A 102 20.14 -7.79 5.64
N ALA A 103 21.27 -7.94 4.90
CA ALA A 103 21.58 -9.21 4.26
C ALA A 103 22.72 -9.92 5.01
N ILE A 104 22.53 -11.21 5.29
CA ILE A 104 23.45 -12.06 6.05
C ILE A 104 24.03 -13.12 5.10
N MET A 105 25.34 -13.15 4.95
CA MET A 105 26.07 -14.03 4.06
C MET A 105 26.93 -14.96 4.93
N PRO A 106 26.38 -16.07 5.45
CA PRO A 106 27.14 -16.96 6.31
C PRO A 106 28.16 -17.77 5.51
N ASP A 107 29.31 -18.05 6.14
CA ASP A 107 30.18 -19.10 5.65
C ASP A 107 29.61 -20.48 6.02
N ALA A 108 29.77 -21.44 5.15
CA ALA A 108 29.29 -22.79 5.41
C ALA A 108 30.46 -23.70 5.76
N PRO A 109 30.49 -24.26 6.95
CA PRO A 109 31.48 -25.31 7.27
C PRO A 109 31.41 -26.43 6.22
N TRP A 110 32.58 -26.88 5.73
CA TRP A 110 32.65 -27.88 4.67
C TRP A 110 32.21 -27.39 3.26
N SER A 111 32.13 -26.11 3.01
CA SER A 111 31.66 -25.62 1.70
C SER A 111 32.47 -26.15 0.53
N SER A 112 33.82 -26.22 0.68
CA SER A 112 34.73 -26.80 -0.31
C SER A 112 34.48 -28.29 -0.58
N ARG A 113 33.81 -28.97 0.34
CA ARG A 113 33.49 -30.40 0.30
C ARG A 113 31.99 -30.67 0.10
N ALA A 114 31.20 -29.68 -0.15
CA ALA A 114 29.74 -29.78 -0.33
C ALA A 114 29.00 -30.21 0.95
N SER A 115 28.82 -29.27 1.90
CA SER A 115 28.02 -29.49 3.10
C SER A 115 26.51 -29.65 2.82
N TYR A 116 26.03 -29.13 1.72
CA TYR A 116 24.60 -29.03 1.35
C TYR A 116 23.72 -28.44 2.46
N TYR A 117 24.33 -27.71 3.39
CA TYR A 117 23.63 -27.08 4.53
C TYR A 117 22.81 -28.07 5.38
N VAL A 118 23.25 -29.33 5.48
CA VAL A 118 22.55 -30.38 6.24
C VAL A 118 23.37 -30.84 7.44
N ASP A 119 22.70 -31.42 8.43
CA ASP A 119 23.35 -32.12 9.51
C ASP A 119 23.81 -33.51 9.04
N SER A 120 25.11 -33.65 8.85
CA SER A 120 25.69 -34.92 8.38
C SER A 120 25.98 -35.88 9.51
N ALA A 121 25.51 -37.12 9.40
CA ALA A 121 25.82 -38.23 10.28
C ALA A 121 27.01 -39.09 9.80
N TYR A 122 27.81 -38.59 8.86
CA TYR A 122 29.02 -39.24 8.39
C TYR A 122 30.10 -39.23 9.47
N ARG A 123 30.74 -40.38 9.69
CA ARG A 123 31.79 -40.58 10.72
C ARG A 123 33.07 -41.21 10.12
N GLY A 124 33.32 -40.97 8.82
CA GLY A 124 34.52 -41.45 8.15
C GLY A 124 35.74 -40.58 8.40
N LYS A 125 36.67 -40.56 7.44
CA LYS A 125 37.98 -39.89 7.55
C LYS A 125 37.88 -38.41 7.93
N ASP A 126 36.83 -37.78 7.53
CA ASP A 126 36.55 -36.37 7.76
C ASP A 126 35.08 -36.26 8.16
N PRO A 127 34.76 -36.29 9.44
CA PRO A 127 33.42 -36.44 9.94
C PRO A 127 32.50 -35.30 9.52
N GLY A 128 31.22 -35.64 9.31
CA GLY A 128 30.16 -34.67 9.06
C GLY A 128 29.99 -33.65 10.18
N ARG A 129 29.38 -32.54 9.83
CA ARG A 129 29.13 -31.40 10.73
C ARG A 129 27.62 -31.14 10.83
N PRO A 130 27.12 -30.70 11.98
CA PRO A 130 25.72 -30.34 12.18
C PRO A 130 25.44 -28.90 11.68
N VAL A 131 25.59 -28.69 10.37
CA VAL A 131 25.52 -27.35 9.74
C VAL A 131 24.12 -26.75 9.81
N GLU A 132 23.08 -27.55 9.52
CA GLU A 132 21.69 -27.10 9.59
C GLU A 132 21.31 -26.62 11.00
N THR A 133 21.70 -27.40 12.03
CA THR A 133 21.46 -27.01 13.43
C THR A 133 22.15 -25.70 13.78
N ALA A 134 23.41 -25.53 13.38
CA ALA A 134 24.16 -24.29 13.65
C ALA A 134 23.52 -23.08 12.96
N MET A 135 23.12 -23.21 11.70
CA MET A 135 22.46 -22.12 10.95
C MET A 135 21.12 -21.73 11.57
N ILE A 136 20.28 -22.70 11.85
CA ILE A 136 18.89 -22.46 12.27
C ILE A 136 18.78 -22.12 13.75
N ARG A 137 19.51 -22.83 14.61
CA ARG A 137 19.35 -22.71 16.07
C ARG A 137 20.32 -21.74 16.72
N GLU A 138 21.40 -21.36 16.04
CA GLU A 138 22.41 -20.47 16.59
C GLU A 138 22.60 -19.19 15.77
N LEU A 139 22.82 -19.28 14.45
CA LEU A 139 23.04 -18.08 13.63
C LEU A 139 21.80 -17.17 13.58
N VAL A 140 20.61 -17.71 13.31
CA VAL A 140 19.39 -16.89 13.21
C VAL A 140 19.13 -16.12 14.51
N PRO A 141 19.09 -16.73 15.71
CA PRO A 141 18.93 -15.98 16.97
C PRO A 141 20.08 -15.00 17.25
N HIS A 142 21.32 -15.36 16.88
CA HIS A 142 22.48 -14.47 17.04
C HIS A 142 22.29 -13.18 16.21
N ILE A 143 21.89 -13.30 14.96
CA ILE A 143 21.62 -12.15 14.07
C ILE A 143 20.51 -11.26 14.64
N ASP A 144 19.41 -11.85 15.07
CA ASP A 144 18.27 -11.10 15.64
C ASP A 144 18.64 -10.36 16.93
N SER A 145 19.59 -10.90 17.71
CA SER A 145 20.08 -10.25 18.92
C SER A 145 21.08 -9.13 18.66
N LYS A 146 21.85 -9.23 17.57
CA LYS A 146 22.96 -8.32 17.27
C LYS A 146 22.57 -7.17 16.35
N TYR A 147 21.63 -7.39 15.45
CA TYR A 147 21.19 -6.42 14.46
C TYR A 147 19.70 -6.12 14.64
N ARG A 148 19.28 -4.95 14.18
CA ARG A 148 17.86 -4.54 14.22
C ARG A 148 17.10 -5.22 13.08
N THR A 149 16.87 -6.51 13.21
CA THR A 149 16.09 -7.31 12.28
C THR A 149 14.63 -7.42 12.74
N MET A 150 13.72 -7.62 11.79
CA MET A 150 12.39 -8.14 12.07
C MET A 150 12.53 -9.63 12.39
N ALA A 151 12.38 -9.98 13.68
CA ALA A 151 12.80 -11.29 14.22
C ALA A 151 11.76 -12.41 14.03
N ASP A 152 10.84 -12.26 13.09
CA ASP A 152 9.82 -13.26 12.75
C ASP A 152 9.87 -13.63 11.26
N ARG A 153 9.03 -14.59 10.87
CA ARG A 153 8.99 -15.10 9.48
C ARG A 153 8.53 -14.07 8.46
N THR A 154 7.72 -13.09 8.86
CA THR A 154 7.21 -12.05 7.95
C THR A 154 8.29 -11.04 7.59
N GLY A 155 9.35 -10.97 8.38
CA GLY A 155 10.54 -10.16 8.13
C GLY A 155 11.74 -10.96 7.61
N ARG A 156 11.63 -12.26 7.32
CA ARG A 156 12.81 -13.08 7.02
C ARG A 156 12.66 -13.90 5.76
N ALA A 157 13.57 -13.68 4.79
CA ALA A 157 13.73 -14.51 3.60
C ALA A 157 15.10 -15.18 3.55
N ILE A 158 15.19 -16.18 2.69
CA ILE A 158 16.43 -16.90 2.41
C ILE A 158 16.65 -17.00 0.91
N ALA A 159 17.89 -16.84 0.46
CA ALA A 159 18.28 -17.05 -0.92
C ALA A 159 19.54 -17.91 -1.00
N GLY A 160 19.73 -18.57 -2.13
CA GLY A 160 20.95 -19.33 -2.36
C GLY A 160 21.06 -19.81 -3.79
N TYR A 161 22.30 -20.06 -4.22
CA TYR A 161 22.57 -20.64 -5.55
C TYR A 161 23.29 -21.97 -5.43
N SER A 162 23.09 -22.87 -6.41
CA SER A 162 23.74 -24.16 -6.48
C SER A 162 23.51 -24.99 -5.19
N MET A 163 24.55 -25.37 -4.48
CA MET A 163 24.48 -25.99 -3.16
C MET A 163 23.69 -25.11 -2.16
N GLY A 164 23.90 -23.78 -2.19
CA GLY A 164 23.13 -22.83 -1.37
C GLY A 164 21.66 -22.76 -1.78
N GLY A 165 21.34 -22.94 -3.07
CA GLY A 165 19.97 -23.08 -3.57
C GLY A 165 19.27 -24.32 -2.98
N ALA A 166 19.95 -25.44 -2.91
CA ALA A 166 19.45 -26.63 -2.24
C ALA A 166 19.21 -26.37 -0.73
N GLY A 167 20.11 -25.63 -0.07
CA GLY A 167 19.99 -25.23 1.32
C GLY A 167 18.81 -24.28 1.56
N ALA A 168 18.66 -23.26 0.71
CA ALA A 168 17.58 -22.28 0.79
C ALA A 168 16.20 -22.94 0.60
N LEU A 169 16.07 -23.81 -0.41
CA LEU A 169 14.86 -24.60 -0.64
C LEU A 169 14.52 -25.49 0.56
N ARG A 170 15.54 -26.20 1.10
CA ARG A 170 15.34 -27.04 2.27
C ARG A 170 14.91 -26.25 3.50
N TYR A 171 15.60 -25.15 3.81
CA TYR A 171 15.35 -24.38 5.04
C TYR A 171 13.98 -23.70 4.99
N SER A 172 13.61 -23.08 3.88
CA SER A 172 12.30 -22.44 3.75
C SER A 172 11.15 -23.43 3.86
N MET A 173 11.30 -24.65 3.33
CA MET A 173 10.26 -25.67 3.39
C MET A 173 10.27 -26.48 4.72
N THR A 174 11.41 -26.59 5.38
CA THR A 174 11.50 -27.32 6.66
C THR A 174 11.14 -26.40 7.85
N TYR A 175 11.46 -25.13 7.76
CA TYR A 175 11.28 -24.11 8.82
C TYR A 175 10.45 -22.90 8.34
N PRO A 176 9.21 -23.10 7.83
CA PRO A 176 8.38 -21.99 7.38
C PRO A 176 7.97 -21.03 8.50
N GLU A 177 8.13 -21.44 9.77
CA GLU A 177 7.99 -20.57 10.96
C GLU A 177 9.16 -19.60 11.11
N ILE A 178 10.28 -19.82 10.41
CA ILE A 178 11.47 -18.96 10.43
C ILE A 178 11.56 -18.11 9.16
N PHE A 179 11.32 -18.70 7.98
CA PHE A 179 11.44 -18.04 6.69
C PHE A 179 10.07 -17.96 5.99
N GLY A 180 9.62 -16.73 5.69
CA GLY A 180 8.35 -16.49 5.00
C GLY A 180 8.44 -16.63 3.48
N ALA A 181 9.66 -16.50 2.90
CA ALA A 181 9.88 -16.59 1.46
C ALA A 181 11.29 -17.06 1.12
N ALA A 182 11.48 -17.57 -0.11
CA ALA A 182 12.78 -18.04 -0.58
C ALA A 182 13.04 -17.70 -2.06
N VAL A 183 14.31 -17.40 -2.37
CA VAL A 183 14.87 -17.29 -3.72
C VAL A 183 15.86 -18.43 -3.94
N VAL A 184 15.58 -19.29 -4.88
CA VAL A 184 16.31 -20.55 -5.12
C VAL A 184 16.87 -20.51 -6.55
N LEU A 185 18.19 -20.34 -6.64
CA LEU A 185 18.89 -20.17 -7.91
C LEU A 185 19.65 -21.43 -8.26
N SER A 186 19.40 -22.02 -9.43
CA SER A 186 20.09 -23.20 -9.95
C SER A 186 20.31 -24.28 -8.89
N PRO A 187 19.27 -24.75 -8.18
CA PRO A 187 19.45 -25.57 -6.99
C PRO A 187 20.10 -26.92 -7.31
N ALA A 188 21.19 -27.27 -6.64
CA ALA A 188 21.84 -28.55 -6.78
C ALA A 188 21.06 -29.67 -6.06
N VAL A 189 19.85 -29.94 -6.52
CA VAL A 189 18.93 -30.98 -6.04
C VAL A 189 18.62 -31.97 -7.14
N TYR A 190 18.30 -33.20 -6.81
CA TYR A 190 18.05 -34.27 -7.78
C TYR A 190 16.95 -35.20 -7.29
N SER A 191 16.05 -35.61 -8.17
CA SER A 191 14.98 -36.52 -7.82
C SER A 191 14.93 -37.72 -8.78
N PRO A 192 14.90 -38.97 -8.30
CA PRO A 192 14.86 -39.39 -6.88
C PRO A 192 16.23 -39.44 -6.21
N GLN A 193 17.34 -39.31 -6.92
CA GLN A 193 18.71 -39.43 -6.44
C GLN A 193 19.69 -38.63 -7.29
N PRO A 194 20.80 -38.17 -6.71
CA PRO A 194 21.84 -37.50 -7.47
C PRO A 194 22.57 -38.48 -8.41
N PRO A 195 23.09 -38.00 -9.54
CA PRO A 195 23.94 -38.78 -10.42
C PRO A 195 25.15 -39.35 -9.70
N LYS A 196 25.77 -40.40 -10.29
CA LYS A 196 26.87 -41.14 -9.63
C LYS A 196 28.11 -40.28 -9.40
N ASP A 197 28.35 -39.33 -10.25
CA ASP A 197 29.45 -38.34 -10.23
C ASP A 197 29.12 -37.03 -9.50
N SER A 198 27.92 -36.92 -8.96
CA SER A 198 27.53 -35.74 -8.19
C SER A 198 28.32 -35.64 -6.87
N SER A 199 28.81 -34.43 -6.56
CA SER A 199 29.46 -34.13 -5.28
C SER A 199 28.57 -34.41 -4.06
N ALA A 200 27.25 -34.49 -4.23
CA ALA A 200 26.33 -34.93 -3.19
C ALA A 200 26.62 -36.36 -2.68
N ARG A 201 27.26 -37.20 -3.51
CA ARG A 201 27.65 -38.57 -3.16
C ARG A 201 29.05 -38.71 -2.57
N GLU A 202 29.91 -37.71 -2.76
CA GLU A 202 31.36 -37.89 -2.55
C GLU A 202 31.84 -37.51 -1.14
N PHE A 203 31.27 -36.44 -0.54
CA PHE A 203 31.88 -35.79 0.61
C PHE A 203 31.21 -36.07 1.97
N GLY A 204 30.18 -36.89 1.99
CA GLY A 204 29.56 -37.30 3.24
C GLY A 204 28.42 -36.43 3.75
N ALA A 205 28.00 -35.39 3.04
CA ALA A 205 26.84 -34.58 3.44
C ALA A 205 25.59 -35.45 3.72
N PHE A 206 25.32 -36.40 2.85
CA PHE A 206 24.25 -37.39 3.00
C PHE A 206 24.74 -38.75 3.49
N GLY A 207 25.86 -38.75 4.21
CA GLY A 207 26.47 -39.97 4.73
C GLY A 207 25.82 -40.50 6.03
N LYS A 208 26.11 -41.76 6.36
CA LYS A 208 25.69 -42.37 7.63
C LYS A 208 26.77 -43.33 8.15
N GLY A 209 27.28 -43.12 9.35
CA GLY A 209 28.38 -43.88 9.88
C GLY A 209 29.61 -43.77 8.98
N ARG A 210 30.21 -44.87 8.56
CA ARG A 210 31.36 -44.87 7.63
C ARG A 210 30.99 -44.80 6.15
N ARG A 211 29.71 -44.84 5.80
CA ARG A 211 29.23 -44.71 4.39
C ARG A 211 29.19 -43.23 4.01
N VAL A 212 29.91 -42.86 2.96
CA VAL A 212 29.96 -41.50 2.41
C VAL A 212 28.61 -41.01 1.90
N PHE A 213 27.83 -41.91 1.31
CA PHE A 213 26.48 -41.62 0.81
C PHE A 213 25.48 -42.68 1.27
N SER A 214 24.31 -42.25 1.67
CA SER A 214 23.18 -43.08 2.03
C SER A 214 21.92 -42.56 1.31
N GLU A 215 21.39 -43.36 0.41
CA GLU A 215 20.16 -43.06 -0.32
C GLU A 215 18.99 -42.68 0.63
N ALA A 216 18.81 -43.47 1.69
CA ALA A 216 17.76 -43.22 2.68
C ALA A 216 17.94 -41.86 3.41
N VAL A 217 19.19 -41.43 3.66
CA VAL A 217 19.48 -40.10 4.23
C VAL A 217 19.20 -39.03 3.21
N TYR A 218 19.64 -39.20 1.95
CA TYR A 218 19.38 -38.27 0.87
C TYR A 218 17.88 -38.05 0.68
N ARG A 219 17.09 -39.10 0.47
CA ARG A 219 15.64 -39.00 0.27
C ARG A 219 14.91 -38.31 1.43
N ARG A 220 15.39 -38.50 2.67
CA ARG A 220 14.82 -37.84 3.85
C ARG A 220 15.14 -36.33 3.91
N LEU A 221 16.33 -35.93 3.44
CA LEU A 221 16.82 -34.55 3.51
C LEU A 221 16.57 -33.74 2.23
N ASN A 222 16.19 -34.40 1.13
CA ASN A 222 15.93 -33.76 -0.14
C ASN A 222 14.56 -33.06 -0.17
N TYR A 223 14.37 -32.14 -1.11
CA TYR A 223 13.21 -31.24 -1.22
C TYR A 223 11.83 -31.96 -1.27
N PRO A 224 11.63 -33.17 -1.85
CA PRO A 224 10.32 -33.81 -1.80
C PRO A 224 9.87 -34.16 -0.36
N ALA A 225 10.81 -34.44 0.54
CA ALA A 225 10.51 -34.62 1.97
C ALA A 225 10.26 -33.28 2.68
N ALA A 226 11.01 -32.24 2.31
CA ALA A 226 10.81 -30.87 2.84
C ALA A 226 9.43 -30.31 2.46
N PHE A 227 8.95 -30.50 1.22
CA PHE A 227 7.59 -30.12 0.81
C PHE A 227 6.49 -30.82 1.63
N LYS A 228 6.68 -32.09 1.98
CA LYS A 228 5.73 -32.78 2.87
C LYS A 228 5.72 -32.18 4.29
N THR A 229 6.91 -31.79 4.78
CA THR A 229 7.03 -31.13 6.07
C THR A 229 6.34 -29.76 6.05
N PHE A 230 6.54 -28.98 4.98
CA PHE A 230 5.90 -27.71 4.77
C PHE A 230 4.37 -27.83 4.76
N ALA A 231 3.82 -28.72 3.91
CA ALA A 231 2.38 -28.95 3.80
C ALA A 231 1.75 -29.33 5.16
N ALA A 232 2.46 -30.12 5.97
CA ALA A 232 1.98 -30.54 7.29
C ALA A 232 1.94 -29.37 8.32
N LYS A 233 2.69 -28.30 8.09
CA LYS A 233 2.70 -27.11 8.98
C LYS A 233 1.60 -26.11 8.64
N GLY A 234 1.00 -26.17 7.44
CA GLY A 234 -0.13 -25.35 7.02
C GLY A 234 0.12 -23.83 6.98
N MET A 235 1.40 -23.40 6.86
CA MET A 235 1.79 -21.99 6.82
C MET A 235 1.97 -21.53 5.37
N PRO A 236 1.45 -20.35 4.96
CA PRO A 236 1.68 -19.84 3.60
C PRO A 236 3.15 -19.46 3.41
N SER A 237 3.71 -19.62 2.20
CA SER A 237 5.05 -19.15 1.85
C SER A 237 5.18 -18.88 0.35
N HIS A 238 6.24 -18.17 -0.03
CA HIS A 238 6.52 -17.76 -1.40
C HIS A 238 7.88 -18.29 -1.84
N LEU A 239 7.92 -18.91 -3.02
CA LEU A 239 9.09 -19.56 -3.57
C LEU A 239 9.36 -19.04 -4.99
N PHE A 240 10.50 -18.40 -5.18
CA PHE A 240 11.02 -18.04 -6.49
C PHE A 240 12.13 -19.00 -6.87
N VAL A 241 12.01 -19.68 -8.01
CA VAL A 241 13.02 -20.59 -8.55
C VAL A 241 13.56 -19.99 -9.84
N ALA A 242 14.87 -19.98 -10.03
CA ALA A 242 15.48 -19.56 -11.29
C ALA A 242 16.62 -20.49 -11.70
N VAL A 243 16.84 -20.62 -13.00
CA VAL A 243 17.87 -21.49 -13.60
C VAL A 243 18.23 -20.98 -14.98
N GLY A 244 19.49 -21.20 -15.40
CA GLY A 244 19.92 -21.01 -16.79
C GLY A 244 19.51 -22.21 -17.65
N ASP A 245 19.21 -22.00 -18.92
CA ASP A 245 18.81 -23.05 -19.85
C ASP A 245 20.00 -23.88 -20.40
N ASP A 246 21.24 -23.39 -20.21
CA ASP A 246 22.48 -24.08 -20.54
C ASP A 246 23.11 -24.84 -19.35
N GLU A 247 22.36 -25.13 -18.30
CA GLU A 247 22.87 -25.82 -17.10
C GLU A 247 22.89 -27.35 -17.22
N TYR A 248 22.91 -27.85 -18.44
CA TYR A 248 23.13 -29.26 -18.72
C TYR A 248 24.63 -29.59 -18.70
N LYS A 249 25.03 -30.57 -17.89
CA LYS A 249 26.41 -31.06 -17.83
C LYS A 249 26.64 -32.31 -18.65
N ASN A 250 25.60 -32.94 -19.19
CA ASN A 250 25.68 -34.21 -19.85
C ASN A 250 25.47 -34.03 -21.34
N PRO A 251 26.50 -34.32 -22.18
CA PRO A 251 26.36 -34.24 -23.63
C PRO A 251 25.48 -35.37 -24.20
N LYS A 252 24.91 -36.27 -23.35
CA LYS A 252 24.06 -37.34 -23.76
C LYS A 252 22.60 -36.99 -23.50
N PRO A 253 21.78 -36.81 -24.53
CA PRO A 253 20.37 -36.42 -24.37
C PRO A 253 19.55 -37.38 -23.51
N GLU A 254 19.94 -38.66 -23.43
CA GLU A 254 19.29 -39.68 -22.60
C GLU A 254 19.47 -39.48 -21.07
N ASP A 255 20.44 -38.68 -20.66
CA ASP A 255 20.75 -38.40 -19.26
C ASP A 255 20.20 -37.04 -18.75
N TYR A 256 19.34 -36.35 -19.53
CA TYR A 256 18.76 -35.05 -19.26
C TYR A 256 18.09 -34.92 -17.85
N GLN A 257 17.64 -36.04 -17.29
CA GLN A 257 17.00 -36.11 -15.96
C GLN A 257 17.94 -35.69 -14.81
N HIS A 258 19.21 -35.46 -15.10
CA HIS A 258 20.22 -35.07 -14.12
C HIS A 258 20.76 -33.67 -14.36
N ASP A 259 20.20 -32.96 -15.32
CA ASP A 259 20.54 -31.58 -15.61
C ASP A 259 19.82 -30.65 -14.62
N LEU A 260 20.47 -29.56 -14.21
CA LEU A 260 19.92 -28.68 -13.17
C LEU A 260 18.74 -27.85 -13.67
N ASP A 261 18.72 -27.51 -14.96
CA ASP A 261 17.58 -26.86 -15.60
C ASP A 261 16.32 -27.74 -15.53
N PHE A 262 16.46 -29.04 -15.86
CA PHE A 262 15.37 -30.00 -15.72
C PHE A 262 14.93 -30.16 -14.26
N GLU A 263 15.86 -30.30 -13.33
CA GLU A 263 15.55 -30.46 -11.91
C GLU A 263 14.85 -29.21 -11.34
N ALA A 264 15.19 -28.01 -11.78
CA ALA A 264 14.49 -26.78 -11.38
C ALA A 264 13.01 -26.80 -11.84
N HIS A 265 12.73 -27.28 -13.07
CA HIS A 265 11.35 -27.51 -13.54
C HIS A 265 10.62 -28.55 -12.69
N VAL A 266 11.29 -29.63 -12.28
CA VAL A 266 10.68 -30.66 -11.41
C VAL A 266 10.37 -30.08 -10.02
N VAL A 267 11.26 -29.28 -9.45
CA VAL A 267 11.03 -28.55 -8.19
C VAL A 267 9.78 -27.69 -8.30
N PHE A 268 9.73 -26.82 -9.31
CA PHE A 268 8.57 -25.94 -9.54
C PHE A 268 7.28 -26.73 -9.74
N ASN A 269 7.30 -27.77 -10.57
CA ASN A 269 6.14 -28.63 -10.84
C ASN A 269 5.59 -29.33 -9.58
N GLN A 270 6.46 -29.64 -8.61
CA GLN A 270 6.03 -30.15 -7.32
C GLN A 270 5.54 -29.01 -6.41
N ALA A 271 6.24 -27.88 -6.36
CA ALA A 271 5.93 -26.75 -5.52
C ALA A 271 4.51 -26.18 -5.74
N VAL A 272 4.10 -25.98 -7.00
CA VAL A 272 2.76 -25.47 -7.36
C VAL A 272 1.60 -26.39 -6.92
N ARG A 273 1.89 -27.62 -6.52
CA ARG A 273 0.90 -28.55 -5.98
C ARG A 273 0.89 -28.63 -4.45
N VAL A 274 1.77 -27.88 -3.79
CA VAL A 274 1.86 -27.87 -2.33
C VAL A 274 0.89 -26.81 -1.78
N PRO A 275 -0.10 -27.19 -0.98
CA PRO A 275 -1.03 -26.21 -0.40
C PRO A 275 -0.31 -25.12 0.39
N GLY A 276 -0.67 -23.87 0.18
CA GLY A 276 -0.09 -22.71 0.85
C GLY A 276 1.27 -22.25 0.31
N LEU A 277 1.78 -22.87 -0.78
CA LEU A 277 3.05 -22.46 -1.40
C LEU A 277 2.78 -21.77 -2.75
N ALA A 278 2.90 -20.44 -2.79
CA ALA A 278 2.94 -19.70 -4.04
C ALA A 278 4.34 -19.81 -4.67
N SER A 279 4.42 -20.14 -5.97
CA SER A 279 5.71 -20.43 -6.59
C SER A 279 5.82 -19.83 -7.99
N GLU A 280 6.99 -19.26 -8.30
CA GLU A 280 7.36 -18.80 -9.64
C GLU A 280 8.61 -19.51 -10.15
N LEU A 281 8.73 -19.63 -11.48
CA LEU A 281 9.91 -20.13 -12.16
C LEU A 281 10.39 -19.13 -13.20
N ARG A 282 11.71 -18.88 -13.23
CA ARG A 282 12.40 -18.17 -14.31
C ARG A 282 13.43 -19.09 -14.95
N VAL A 283 13.35 -19.21 -16.26
CA VAL A 283 14.38 -19.84 -17.07
C VAL A 283 14.98 -18.75 -17.95
N VAL A 284 16.27 -18.57 -17.89
CA VAL A 284 16.98 -17.51 -18.61
C VAL A 284 18.11 -18.10 -19.43
N ASP A 285 18.51 -17.42 -20.51
CA ASP A 285 19.67 -17.80 -21.32
C ASP A 285 20.95 -17.73 -20.46
N GLY A 286 21.71 -18.82 -20.42
CA GLY A 286 22.99 -18.90 -19.73
C GLY A 286 23.22 -20.16 -18.90
N GLY A 287 24.42 -20.22 -18.31
CA GLY A 287 24.93 -21.40 -17.60
C GLY A 287 24.89 -21.27 -16.06
N HIS A 288 25.68 -22.13 -15.39
CA HIS A 288 25.74 -22.24 -13.93
C HIS A 288 26.71 -21.20 -13.33
N ASP A 289 26.41 -19.92 -13.47
CA ASP A 289 27.31 -18.81 -13.12
C ASP A 289 26.60 -17.52 -12.68
N TRP A 290 27.37 -16.47 -12.39
CA TRP A 290 26.88 -15.19 -11.92
C TRP A 290 26.20 -14.33 -12.99
N ASP A 291 26.35 -14.63 -14.27
CA ASP A 291 25.61 -13.94 -15.34
C ASP A 291 24.12 -14.35 -15.29
N VAL A 292 23.82 -15.57 -14.83
CA VAL A 292 22.47 -16.06 -14.52
C VAL A 292 22.04 -15.64 -13.10
N TRP A 293 22.87 -15.94 -12.08
CA TRP A 293 22.44 -15.75 -10.67
C TRP A 293 22.27 -14.29 -10.27
N GLY A 294 23.08 -13.37 -10.80
CA GLY A 294 23.01 -11.95 -10.44
C GLY A 294 21.69 -11.27 -10.84
N PRO A 295 21.28 -11.32 -12.12
CA PRO A 295 19.99 -10.78 -12.56
C PRO A 295 18.80 -11.49 -11.93
N THR A 296 18.78 -12.83 -11.91
CA THR A 296 17.65 -13.60 -11.37
C THR A 296 17.53 -13.47 -9.86
N PHE A 297 18.63 -13.21 -9.13
CA PHE A 297 18.58 -12.81 -7.72
C PHE A 297 17.82 -11.48 -7.55
N ALA A 298 18.07 -10.49 -8.41
CA ALA A 298 17.37 -9.20 -8.31
C ALA A 298 15.86 -9.35 -8.54
N GLU A 299 15.44 -10.12 -9.54
CA GLU A 299 14.04 -10.45 -9.76
C GLU A 299 13.43 -11.19 -8.56
N GLY A 300 14.11 -12.24 -8.08
CA GLY A 300 13.66 -13.03 -6.93
C GLY A 300 13.60 -12.20 -5.65
N ALA A 301 14.53 -11.28 -5.42
CA ALA A 301 14.46 -10.35 -4.29
C ALA A 301 13.24 -9.44 -4.38
N LYS A 302 12.99 -8.82 -5.55
CA LYS A 302 11.77 -8.03 -5.78
C LYS A 302 10.50 -8.85 -5.54
N TYR A 303 10.47 -10.09 -6.02
CA TYR A 303 9.34 -10.99 -5.80
C TYR A 303 9.12 -11.27 -4.30
N VAL A 304 10.12 -11.74 -3.56
CA VAL A 304 9.93 -12.13 -2.15
C VAL A 304 9.62 -10.94 -1.25
N PHE A 305 10.18 -9.75 -1.54
CA PHE A 305 9.91 -8.55 -0.75
C PHE A 305 8.52 -7.93 -1.00
N GLN A 306 7.74 -8.43 -1.94
CA GLN A 306 6.30 -8.13 -1.99
C GLN A 306 5.54 -8.74 -0.81
N PHE A 307 6.04 -9.84 -0.24
CA PHE A 307 5.36 -10.65 0.77
C PHE A 307 6.01 -10.62 2.15
N ILE A 308 7.24 -10.13 2.27
CA ILE A 308 7.98 -10.05 3.52
C ILE A 308 8.60 -8.66 3.73
N GLY A 309 9.07 -8.42 4.94
CA GLY A 309 9.76 -7.16 5.27
C GLY A 309 8.79 -6.03 5.57
N ARG A 310 7.52 -6.31 5.63
CA ARG A 310 6.48 -5.38 6.04
C ARG A 310 6.13 -5.64 7.50
N PRO A 311 5.88 -4.59 8.33
CA PRO A 311 5.38 -4.80 9.68
C PRO A 311 4.14 -5.70 9.64
N PRO A 312 3.94 -6.58 10.62
CA PRO A 312 2.72 -7.37 10.68
C PRO A 312 1.50 -6.45 10.65
N ALA A 313 0.42 -6.88 10.00
CA ALA A 313 -0.85 -6.17 10.06
C ALA A 313 -1.21 -5.91 11.51
N THR A 314 -1.53 -4.68 11.82
CA THR A 314 -2.04 -4.34 13.15
C THR A 314 -3.51 -4.74 13.18
N PRO A 315 -3.93 -5.70 14.04
CA PRO A 315 -5.34 -5.98 14.21
C PRO A 315 -6.08 -4.68 14.53
N MET A 316 -7.19 -4.44 13.86
CA MET A 316 -7.94 -3.20 14.03
C MET A 316 -8.52 -3.14 15.45
N LYS A 317 -7.95 -2.27 16.30
CA LYS A 317 -8.52 -1.91 17.59
C LYS A 317 -9.38 -0.67 17.38
N ALA A 318 -10.64 -0.88 17.11
CA ALA A 318 -11.59 0.17 16.81
C ALA A 318 -12.84 0.04 17.67
N THR A 319 -13.49 1.16 17.93
CA THR A 319 -14.85 1.16 18.45
C THR A 319 -15.82 1.03 17.29
N LEU A 320 -16.75 0.07 17.37
CA LEU A 320 -17.80 -0.09 16.39
C LEU A 320 -19.02 0.75 16.78
N SER A 321 -19.63 1.35 15.76
CA SER A 321 -20.89 2.08 15.81
C SER A 321 -21.80 1.52 14.73
N GLY A 322 -23.07 1.27 15.04
CA GLY A 322 -23.98 0.76 14.03
C GLY A 322 -25.25 0.15 14.61
N THR A 323 -25.96 -0.57 13.78
CA THR A 323 -27.22 -1.26 14.04
C THR A 323 -27.12 -2.72 13.57
N PRO A 324 -28.14 -3.57 13.80
CA PRO A 324 -28.16 -4.90 13.20
C PRO A 324 -28.31 -4.92 11.67
N GLY A 325 -28.58 -3.76 11.03
CA GLY A 325 -28.66 -3.60 9.58
C GLY A 325 -27.32 -3.36 8.92
N GLU A 326 -27.33 -2.80 7.71
CA GLU A 326 -26.13 -2.35 7.01
C GLU A 326 -25.90 -0.86 7.28
N ASP A 327 -24.81 -0.52 7.93
CA ASP A 327 -24.45 0.85 8.26
C ASP A 327 -23.25 1.31 7.43
N ARG A 328 -23.16 2.62 7.16
CA ARG A 328 -22.08 3.19 6.34
C ARG A 328 -21.56 4.47 6.97
N ALA A 329 -20.25 4.64 6.97
CA ALA A 329 -19.62 5.89 7.36
C ALA A 329 -20.09 7.03 6.42
N GLY A 330 -20.27 8.22 6.99
CA GLY A 330 -20.75 9.41 6.29
C GLY A 330 -19.93 10.66 6.57
N GLY A 331 -18.87 10.57 7.37
CA GLY A 331 -17.97 11.67 7.67
C GLY A 331 -17.55 11.76 9.13
N ILE A 332 -16.38 12.37 9.36
CA ILE A 332 -15.87 12.67 10.70
C ILE A 332 -15.22 14.06 10.71
N ALA A 333 -15.43 14.83 11.81
CA ALA A 333 -14.75 16.08 12.07
C ALA A 333 -14.32 16.15 13.53
N VAL A 334 -13.33 16.97 13.85
CA VAL A 334 -12.81 17.15 15.20
C VAL A 334 -12.74 18.64 15.54
N ASP A 335 -13.19 19.04 16.74
CA ASP A 335 -13.10 20.42 17.22
C ASP A 335 -11.81 20.67 18.02
N ASP A 336 -11.54 21.94 18.35
CA ASP A 336 -10.33 22.36 19.08
C ASP A 336 -10.20 21.75 20.49
N ALA A 337 -11.31 21.30 21.07
CA ALA A 337 -11.32 20.61 22.35
C ALA A 337 -11.05 19.09 22.22
N GLY A 338 -10.94 18.57 20.99
CA GLY A 338 -10.74 17.15 20.68
C GLY A 338 -12.04 16.33 20.69
N ASN A 339 -13.22 16.98 20.69
CA ASN A 339 -14.47 16.26 20.49
C ASN A 339 -14.59 15.87 19.01
N THR A 340 -15.05 14.66 18.74
CA THR A 340 -15.32 14.19 17.38
C THR A 340 -16.81 14.18 17.08
N TYR A 341 -17.13 14.50 15.83
CA TYR A 341 -18.48 14.48 15.27
C TYR A 341 -18.49 13.48 14.12
N GLU A 342 -19.23 12.40 14.26
CA GLU A 342 -19.29 11.31 13.30
C GLU A 342 -20.70 11.23 12.73
N ALA A 343 -20.82 11.24 11.40
CA ALA A 343 -22.06 10.94 10.71
C ALA A 343 -22.02 9.52 10.14
N ILE A 344 -23.10 8.78 10.32
CA ILE A 344 -23.31 7.45 9.72
C ILE A 344 -24.65 7.42 9.01
N ALA A 345 -24.79 6.59 7.96
CA ALA A 345 -26.08 6.20 7.40
C ALA A 345 -26.42 4.81 7.96
N ALA A 346 -27.47 4.71 8.76
CA ALA A 346 -27.80 3.55 9.55
C ALA A 346 -29.11 2.89 9.11
N GLU A 347 -29.11 1.57 8.94
CA GLU A 347 -30.30 0.78 8.64
C GLU A 347 -30.95 0.27 9.92
N GLY A 348 -31.35 1.21 10.80
CA GLY A 348 -31.97 0.96 12.10
C GLY A 348 -31.80 2.13 13.06
N ALA A 349 -32.48 2.09 14.18
CA ALA A 349 -32.41 3.12 15.22
C ALA A 349 -31.05 3.14 15.90
N VAL A 350 -30.29 4.21 15.77
CA VAL A 350 -29.01 4.40 16.47
C VAL A 350 -29.27 4.91 17.88
N GLU A 351 -28.80 4.15 18.89
CA GLU A 351 -28.86 4.56 20.30
C GLU A 351 -30.24 5.01 20.78
N GLY A 352 -31.31 4.37 20.29
CA GLY A 352 -32.67 4.65 20.67
C GLY A 352 -33.28 5.91 20.08
N GLN A 353 -32.66 6.51 19.07
CA GLN A 353 -33.23 7.61 18.28
C GLN A 353 -34.38 7.11 17.40
N PRO A 354 -35.31 8.00 16.99
CA PRO A 354 -36.35 7.62 16.05
C PRO A 354 -35.77 7.21 14.71
N TYR A 355 -36.23 6.09 14.16
CA TYR A 355 -35.87 5.60 12.82
C TYR A 355 -37.08 5.70 11.89
N ALA A 356 -36.88 6.32 10.72
CA ALA A 356 -37.97 6.60 9.79
C ALA A 356 -38.12 5.56 8.66
N GLY A 357 -37.03 4.84 8.30
CA GLY A 357 -37.04 3.77 7.31
C GLY A 357 -35.90 3.88 6.29
N GLY A 358 -35.67 2.83 5.51
CA GLY A 358 -34.52 2.79 4.60
C GLY A 358 -33.18 2.88 5.34
N LYS A 359 -32.39 3.94 5.07
CA LYS A 359 -31.23 4.32 5.89
C LYS A 359 -31.42 5.75 6.36
N ASP A 360 -31.28 5.99 7.65
CA ASP A 360 -31.36 7.32 8.26
C ASP A 360 -29.94 7.84 8.57
N VAL A 361 -29.73 9.15 8.59
CA VAL A 361 -28.45 9.74 8.99
C VAL A 361 -28.45 10.01 10.48
N ALA A 362 -27.50 9.39 11.18
CA ALA A 362 -27.22 9.68 12.58
C ALA A 362 -25.92 10.47 12.72
N LEU A 363 -25.98 11.60 13.44
CA LEU A 363 -24.82 12.40 13.86
C LEU A 363 -24.57 12.16 15.33
N THR A 364 -23.38 11.70 15.67
CA THR A 364 -22.98 11.48 17.06
C THR A 364 -21.79 12.35 17.44
N LYS A 365 -21.88 13.01 18.59
CA LYS A 365 -20.75 13.73 19.20
C LYS A 365 -20.14 12.88 20.29
N TYR A 366 -18.80 12.76 20.28
CA TYR A 366 -18.02 12.10 21.30
C TYR A 366 -17.04 13.09 21.95
N GLY A 367 -16.76 12.91 23.23
CA GLY A 367 -15.70 13.63 23.94
C GLY A 367 -14.29 13.20 23.53
N PRO A 368 -13.25 13.91 23.98
CA PRO A 368 -11.84 13.55 23.68
C PRO A 368 -11.44 12.18 24.20
N ASP A 369 -12.15 11.67 25.21
CA ASP A 369 -12.02 10.35 25.81
C ASP A 369 -12.77 9.24 25.02
N GLY A 370 -13.46 9.61 23.95
CA GLY A 370 -14.27 8.72 23.13
C GLY A 370 -15.66 8.41 23.70
N VAL A 371 -16.03 9.01 24.85
CA VAL A 371 -17.36 8.85 25.44
C VAL A 371 -18.39 9.63 24.64
N ARG A 372 -19.49 8.97 24.30
CA ARG A 372 -20.61 9.59 23.59
C ARG A 372 -21.28 10.67 24.44
N LEU A 373 -21.43 11.85 23.87
CA LEU A 373 -22.08 13.00 24.51
C LEU A 373 -23.55 13.12 24.08
N TRP A 374 -23.84 12.98 22.80
CA TRP A 374 -25.20 12.95 22.26
C TRP A 374 -25.22 12.31 20.87
N THR A 375 -26.41 11.82 20.44
CA THR A 375 -26.71 11.36 19.08
C THR A 375 -27.97 12.05 18.59
N ARG A 376 -28.03 12.40 17.30
CA ARG A 376 -29.22 12.88 16.61
C ARG A 376 -29.38 12.12 15.30
N GLU A 377 -30.57 11.61 15.07
CA GLU A 377 -30.91 10.88 13.86
C GLU A 377 -32.04 11.60 13.13
N PHE A 378 -31.93 11.69 11.81
CA PHE A 378 -32.98 12.20 10.94
C PHE A 378 -33.07 11.34 9.70
N GLY A 379 -34.30 11.21 9.18
CA GLY A 379 -34.54 10.46 7.95
C GLY A 379 -35.96 10.62 7.46
N THR A 380 -36.23 9.94 6.35
CA THR A 380 -37.52 9.81 5.69
C THR A 380 -37.82 8.30 5.56
N PRO A 381 -39.01 7.90 5.05
CA PRO A 381 -39.22 6.49 4.67
C PRO A 381 -38.30 5.99 3.55
N GLY A 382 -37.53 6.87 2.91
CA GLY A 382 -36.54 6.56 1.89
C GLY A 382 -35.17 6.20 2.48
N THR A 383 -34.12 6.51 1.75
CA THR A 383 -32.72 6.34 2.17
C THR A 383 -32.04 7.69 2.19
N GLU A 384 -31.43 8.01 3.32
CA GLU A 384 -30.53 9.15 3.49
C GLU A 384 -29.10 8.64 3.60
N ARG A 385 -28.17 9.35 2.94
CA ARG A 385 -26.75 9.05 3.04
C ARG A 385 -25.95 10.33 3.20
N ALA A 386 -25.13 10.38 4.25
CA ALA A 386 -24.16 11.45 4.45
C ALA A 386 -22.84 11.12 3.72
N TYR A 387 -22.13 12.17 3.25
CA TYR A 387 -20.81 12.08 2.61
C TYR A 387 -19.79 13.08 3.18
N GLY A 388 -20.15 13.88 4.14
CA GLY A 388 -19.22 14.81 4.76
C GLY A 388 -19.76 15.48 5.99
N VAL A 389 -18.85 15.76 6.93
CA VAL A 389 -19.08 16.56 8.13
C VAL A 389 -18.03 17.67 8.18
N SER A 390 -18.44 18.90 8.40
CA SER A 390 -17.55 20.06 8.61
C SER A 390 -18.00 20.84 9.83
N LEU A 391 -17.05 21.43 10.54
CA LEU A 391 -17.30 22.32 11.69
C LEU A 391 -17.06 23.77 11.28
N ASP A 392 -17.90 24.69 11.76
CA ASP A 392 -17.59 26.11 11.70
C ASP A 392 -16.74 26.55 12.90
N ALA A 393 -16.36 27.82 12.94
CA ALA A 393 -15.52 28.40 14.00
C ALA A 393 -16.17 28.35 15.40
N GLN A 394 -17.48 28.07 15.49
CA GLN A 394 -18.20 27.87 16.73
C GLN A 394 -18.38 26.39 17.10
N GLY A 395 -17.77 25.48 16.36
CA GLY A 395 -17.87 24.04 16.54
C GLY A 395 -19.26 23.46 16.20
N ARG A 396 -20.00 24.14 15.30
CA ARG A 396 -21.32 23.70 14.83
C ARG A 396 -21.15 22.74 13.65
N PRO A 397 -21.61 21.49 13.76
CA PRO A 397 -21.47 20.52 12.69
C PRO A 397 -22.48 20.75 11.57
N THR A 398 -22.00 20.69 10.34
CA THR A 398 -22.80 20.68 9.11
C THR A 398 -22.56 19.37 8.38
N ILE A 399 -23.63 18.75 7.90
CA ILE A 399 -23.62 17.49 7.13
C ILE A 399 -24.11 17.76 5.73
N VAL A 400 -23.52 17.06 4.75
CA VAL A 400 -23.98 17.03 3.36
C VAL A 400 -24.25 15.58 2.93
N GLY A 401 -25.22 15.42 2.05
CA GLY A 401 -25.58 14.10 1.52
C GLY A 401 -26.72 14.14 0.51
N TYR A 402 -27.44 13.04 0.39
CA TYR A 402 -28.68 12.96 -0.38
C TYR A 402 -29.77 12.18 0.36
N SER A 403 -31.01 12.41 -0.01
CA SER A 403 -32.22 11.71 0.44
C SER A 403 -33.02 11.22 -0.77
N THR A 404 -33.59 10.01 -0.69
CA THR A 404 -34.50 9.47 -1.71
C THR A 404 -35.98 9.64 -1.36
N GLY A 405 -36.29 10.35 -0.27
CA GLY A 405 -37.65 10.49 0.25
C GLY A 405 -38.65 11.17 -0.66
N SER A 406 -38.20 11.97 -1.65
CA SER A 406 -39.01 12.61 -2.66
C SER A 406 -39.29 11.76 -3.91
N GLY A 407 -38.61 10.58 -4.05
CA GLY A 407 -38.69 9.68 -5.20
C GLY A 407 -37.52 9.85 -6.20
N SER A 408 -36.67 10.86 -6.03
CA SER A 408 -35.35 11.01 -6.65
C SER A 408 -34.30 11.25 -5.59
N ASP A 409 -33.01 11.15 -5.93
CA ASP A 409 -31.95 11.56 -5.04
C ASP A 409 -31.93 13.09 -4.96
N ASP A 410 -32.19 13.64 -3.79
CA ASP A 410 -32.18 15.08 -3.54
C ASP A 410 -31.01 15.44 -2.59
N ALA A 411 -30.12 16.31 -3.05
CA ALA A 411 -29.01 16.77 -2.18
C ALA A 411 -29.55 17.58 -1.01
N PHE A 412 -29.07 17.28 0.19
CA PHE A 412 -29.39 18.02 1.41
C PHE A 412 -28.15 18.57 2.10
N VAL A 413 -28.36 19.63 2.87
CA VAL A 413 -27.39 20.20 3.82
C VAL A 413 -28.11 20.50 5.12
N VAL A 414 -27.56 20.05 6.23
CA VAL A 414 -28.16 20.27 7.56
C VAL A 414 -27.09 20.71 8.55
N GLN A 415 -27.40 21.72 9.38
CA GLN A 415 -26.53 22.18 10.43
C GLN A 415 -27.19 22.03 11.80
N TYR A 416 -26.38 21.58 12.76
CA TYR A 416 -26.75 21.48 14.18
C TYR A 416 -25.93 22.47 15.01
N ASP A 417 -26.40 22.77 16.22
CA ASP A 417 -25.61 23.50 17.21
C ASP A 417 -24.72 22.54 18.04
N GLY A 418 -23.97 23.09 18.99
CA GLY A 418 -23.10 22.30 19.87
C GLY A 418 -23.82 21.33 20.81
N GLN A 419 -25.14 21.48 21.02
CA GLN A 419 -26.01 20.63 21.81
C GLN A 419 -26.72 19.57 20.96
N GLY A 420 -26.57 19.67 19.65
CA GLY A 420 -27.20 18.75 18.69
C GLY A 420 -28.63 19.16 18.30
N ASP A 421 -29.04 20.40 18.55
CA ASP A 421 -30.31 20.88 18.05
C ASP A 421 -30.15 21.36 16.60
N GLN A 422 -31.07 20.92 15.72
CA GLN A 422 -31.05 21.31 14.31
C GLN A 422 -31.31 22.81 14.15
N ARG A 423 -30.36 23.51 13.52
CA ARG A 423 -30.46 24.94 13.25
C ARG A 423 -31.22 25.23 11.95
N TRP A 424 -30.87 24.56 10.90
CA TRP A 424 -31.49 24.67 9.57
C TRP A 424 -31.26 23.42 8.73
N PHE A 425 -32.10 23.27 7.71
CA PHE A 425 -32.05 22.19 6.71
C PHE A 425 -32.32 22.80 5.35
N THR A 426 -31.49 22.49 4.34
CA THR A 426 -31.59 23.04 2.99
C THR A 426 -31.51 21.91 1.97
N HIS A 427 -32.45 21.90 1.04
CA HIS A 427 -32.41 21.06 -0.16
C HIS A 427 -31.76 21.82 -1.34
N LEU A 428 -30.92 21.11 -2.09
CA LEU A 428 -30.38 21.54 -3.38
C LEU A 428 -30.77 20.46 -4.39
N ALA A 429 -31.97 20.61 -4.96
CA ALA A 429 -32.62 19.52 -5.71
C ALA A 429 -33.39 20.02 -6.95
N THR A 430 -33.51 19.13 -7.93
CA THR A 430 -34.36 19.23 -9.11
C THR A 430 -35.35 18.06 -9.10
N SER A 431 -36.05 17.83 -10.22
CA SER A 431 -36.86 16.61 -10.39
C SER A 431 -36.05 15.40 -10.86
N ALA A 432 -34.72 15.55 -11.03
CA ALA A 432 -33.79 14.49 -11.38
C ALA A 432 -32.87 14.20 -10.19
N ALA A 433 -31.93 13.26 -10.32
CA ALA A 433 -31.00 12.92 -9.23
C ALA A 433 -29.98 14.03 -8.99
N ASP A 434 -29.89 14.46 -7.74
CA ASP A 434 -28.98 15.48 -7.24
C ASP A 434 -28.29 14.94 -5.99
N ARG A 435 -26.94 14.89 -5.92
CA ARG A 435 -26.19 14.41 -4.75
C ARG A 435 -25.15 15.41 -4.30
N GLY A 436 -25.13 15.71 -3.00
CA GLY A 436 -24.05 16.46 -2.37
C GLY A 436 -22.97 15.50 -1.85
N TYR A 437 -21.73 15.68 -2.30
CA TYR A 437 -20.60 14.84 -1.88
C TYR A 437 -19.60 15.59 -1.00
N ALA A 438 -19.42 16.88 -1.26
CA ALA A 438 -18.34 17.64 -0.68
C ALA A 438 -18.86 18.87 0.08
N LEU A 439 -18.19 19.16 1.18
CA LEU A 439 -18.56 20.22 2.12
C LEU A 439 -17.31 20.93 2.65
N ALA A 440 -17.35 22.27 2.69
CA ALA A 440 -16.36 23.08 3.39
C ALA A 440 -17.01 24.30 4.02
N THR A 441 -16.52 24.71 5.19
CA THR A 441 -16.99 25.89 5.90
C THR A 441 -15.95 27.01 5.79
N GLY A 442 -16.38 28.19 5.36
CA GLY A 442 -15.56 29.39 5.30
C GLY A 442 -15.36 30.01 6.70
N ALA A 443 -14.33 30.82 6.85
CA ALA A 443 -14.05 31.56 8.10
C ALA A 443 -15.18 32.53 8.49
N ASP A 444 -15.97 32.98 7.51
CA ASP A 444 -17.16 33.82 7.67
C ASP A 444 -18.41 33.02 8.09
N GLY A 445 -18.29 31.70 8.28
CA GLY A 445 -19.39 30.79 8.58
C GLY A 445 -20.27 30.43 7.36
N SER A 446 -19.91 30.89 6.16
CA SER A 446 -20.54 30.41 4.93
C SER A 446 -20.25 28.92 4.70
N VAL A 447 -21.23 28.21 4.17
CA VAL A 447 -21.11 26.79 3.85
C VAL A 447 -21.04 26.64 2.33
N TYR A 448 -20.02 25.95 1.84
CA TYR A 448 -19.86 25.59 0.43
C TYR A 448 -20.15 24.12 0.24
N VAL A 449 -20.89 23.79 -0.81
CA VAL A 449 -21.37 22.43 -1.10
C VAL A 449 -21.08 22.09 -2.55
N GLY A 450 -20.43 20.95 -2.78
CA GLY A 450 -20.12 20.40 -4.09
C GLY A 450 -20.80 19.04 -4.30
N GLY A 451 -21.09 18.72 -5.57
CA GLY A 451 -21.73 17.46 -5.90
C GLY A 451 -22.02 17.33 -7.40
N TYR A 452 -23.02 16.53 -7.73
CA TYR A 452 -23.54 16.48 -9.09
C TYR A 452 -25.05 16.67 -9.16
N THR A 453 -25.52 17.06 -10.34
CA THR A 453 -26.93 17.09 -10.72
C THR A 453 -27.15 16.42 -12.09
N LYS A 454 -28.24 15.65 -12.22
CA LYS A 454 -28.76 15.20 -13.53
C LYS A 454 -29.80 16.16 -14.10
N GLY A 455 -30.10 17.22 -13.35
CA GLY A 455 -31.09 18.21 -13.69
C GLY A 455 -30.51 19.58 -14.03
N ALA A 456 -31.38 20.57 -14.12
CA ALA A 456 -31.05 21.97 -14.38
C ALA A 456 -31.09 22.75 -13.05
N LEU A 457 -30.12 22.52 -12.18
CA LEU A 457 -30.06 23.10 -10.83
C LEU A 457 -29.73 24.62 -10.90
N ALA A 458 -28.79 24.99 -11.79
CA ALA A 458 -28.37 26.37 -12.01
C ALA A 458 -27.99 26.64 -13.48
N GLY A 459 -28.80 26.18 -14.41
CA GLY A 459 -28.53 26.30 -15.83
C GLY A 459 -29.04 25.11 -16.61
N THR A 460 -28.48 24.87 -17.78
CA THR A 460 -28.82 23.70 -18.62
C THR A 460 -27.83 22.57 -18.26
N ASN A 461 -28.35 21.38 -18.03
CA ASN A 461 -27.50 20.19 -17.91
C ASN A 461 -26.82 19.92 -19.26
N ALA A 462 -25.51 19.75 -19.26
CA ALA A 462 -24.68 19.59 -20.46
C ALA A 462 -24.48 18.11 -20.86
N GLY A 463 -24.62 17.17 -19.91
CA GLY A 463 -24.37 15.74 -20.14
C GLY A 463 -25.24 14.81 -19.30
N ASP A 464 -24.68 13.69 -18.84
CA ASP A 464 -25.38 12.78 -17.91
C ASP A 464 -25.45 13.38 -16.50
N LYS A 465 -24.33 13.86 -16.00
CA LYS A 465 -24.20 14.53 -14.69
C LYS A 465 -23.32 15.76 -14.84
N ASP A 466 -23.77 16.88 -14.31
CA ASP A 466 -22.99 18.11 -14.22
C ASP A 466 -22.56 18.35 -12.78
N VAL A 467 -21.39 18.93 -12.60
CA VAL A 467 -20.94 19.43 -11.29
C VAL A 467 -21.78 20.62 -10.86
N PHE A 468 -22.18 20.66 -9.60
CA PHE A 468 -22.66 21.90 -8.99
C PHE A 468 -21.74 22.34 -7.83
N LEU A 469 -21.72 23.65 -7.59
CA LEU A 469 -21.10 24.31 -6.44
C LEU A 469 -22.07 25.37 -5.92
N ALA A 470 -22.45 25.24 -4.65
CA ALA A 470 -23.35 26.19 -3.96
C ALA A 470 -22.63 26.88 -2.79
N LYS A 471 -23.00 28.14 -2.53
CA LYS A 471 -22.71 28.84 -1.29
C LYS A 471 -23.98 29.09 -0.52
N LEU A 472 -24.01 28.69 0.76
CA LEU A 472 -25.06 28.99 1.71
C LEU A 472 -24.52 29.97 2.76
N ASP A 473 -25.37 30.84 3.30
CA ASP A 473 -25.05 31.69 4.44
C ASP A 473 -25.14 30.91 5.77
N GLN A 474 -24.90 31.59 6.89
CA GLN A 474 -24.93 30.97 8.24
C GLN A 474 -26.33 30.47 8.65
N GLU A 475 -27.37 30.93 8.00
CA GLU A 475 -28.77 30.53 8.17
C GLU A 475 -29.20 29.44 7.20
N GLY A 476 -28.29 28.93 6.37
CA GLY A 476 -28.54 27.88 5.38
C GLY A 476 -29.22 28.37 4.11
N LYS A 477 -29.36 29.68 3.90
CA LYS A 477 -29.96 30.23 2.70
C LYS A 477 -28.95 30.25 1.57
N GLN A 478 -29.37 29.81 0.38
CA GLN A 478 -28.55 29.85 -0.82
C GLN A 478 -28.20 31.30 -1.20
N VAL A 479 -26.92 31.62 -1.25
CA VAL A 479 -26.36 32.91 -1.70
C VAL A 479 -26.14 32.87 -3.22
N TRP A 480 -25.48 31.84 -3.70
CA TRP A 480 -25.30 31.58 -5.12
C TRP A 480 -25.15 30.08 -5.40
N LEU A 481 -25.37 29.70 -6.66
CA LEU A 481 -25.18 28.33 -7.14
C LEU A 481 -24.61 28.40 -8.56
N ARG A 482 -23.68 27.47 -8.84
CA ARG A 482 -23.03 27.29 -10.15
C ARG A 482 -23.19 25.86 -10.60
N GLN A 483 -23.42 25.65 -11.88
CA GLN A 483 -23.48 24.36 -12.55
C GLN A 483 -22.57 24.40 -13.77
N PHE A 484 -21.78 23.37 -13.99
CA PHE A 484 -20.95 23.21 -15.17
C PHE A 484 -20.68 21.75 -15.44
N GLY A 485 -20.51 21.37 -16.69
CA GLY A 485 -20.25 20.02 -17.14
C GLY A 485 -19.83 20.00 -18.60
N SER A 486 -19.70 18.80 -19.10
CA SER A 486 -19.45 18.47 -20.51
C SER A 486 -20.55 17.54 -21.04
N ALA A 487 -20.35 16.93 -22.21
CA ALA A 487 -21.25 15.89 -22.69
C ALA A 487 -21.13 14.56 -21.95
N GLY A 488 -20.12 14.40 -21.08
CA GLY A 488 -19.87 13.23 -20.29
C GLY A 488 -20.57 13.24 -18.93
N GLU A 489 -19.99 12.48 -18.01
CA GLU A 489 -20.37 12.45 -16.60
C GLU A 489 -19.32 13.20 -15.78
N GLU A 490 -19.75 14.14 -14.95
CA GLU A 490 -18.91 14.86 -14.01
C GLU A 490 -19.44 14.75 -12.59
N LYS A 491 -18.53 14.63 -11.62
CA LYS A 491 -18.84 14.66 -10.18
C LYS A 491 -17.88 15.58 -9.44
N GLY A 492 -18.42 16.52 -8.66
CA GLY A 492 -17.65 17.31 -7.70
C GLY A 492 -17.58 16.56 -6.38
N MET A 493 -16.42 15.94 -6.07
CA MET A 493 -16.28 14.99 -4.96
C MET A 493 -15.52 15.55 -3.77
N ALA A 494 -14.70 16.58 -3.97
CA ALA A 494 -13.83 17.16 -2.96
C ALA A 494 -13.91 18.68 -2.96
N LEU A 495 -13.91 19.30 -1.77
CA LEU A 495 -14.04 20.74 -1.63
C LEU A 495 -13.20 21.25 -0.45
N ALA A 496 -12.51 22.36 -0.65
CA ALA A 496 -11.77 23.05 0.40
C ALA A 496 -11.83 24.58 0.21
N VAL A 497 -11.78 25.30 1.32
CA VAL A 497 -11.54 26.76 1.34
C VAL A 497 -10.10 27.00 1.77
N SER A 498 -9.31 27.65 0.93
CA SER A 498 -7.89 27.92 1.21
C SER A 498 -7.54 29.35 0.78
N GLY A 499 -7.12 30.16 1.75
CA GLY A 499 -6.94 31.60 1.54
C GLY A 499 -8.25 32.28 1.15
N ASP A 500 -8.26 32.95 -0.01
CA ASP A 500 -9.44 33.55 -0.64
C ASP A 500 -10.10 32.66 -1.71
N GLY A 501 -9.56 31.44 -1.90
CA GLY A 501 -10.01 30.50 -2.92
C GLY A 501 -10.96 29.42 -2.39
N ILE A 502 -11.97 29.11 -3.19
CA ILE A 502 -12.84 27.94 -3.03
C ILE A 502 -12.39 26.95 -4.08
N TYR A 503 -11.95 25.78 -3.67
CA TYR A 503 -11.43 24.73 -4.54
C TYR A 503 -12.41 23.57 -4.59
N LEU A 504 -12.72 23.12 -5.80
CA LEU A 504 -13.57 21.96 -6.06
C LEU A 504 -12.82 21.00 -6.97
N ALA A 505 -12.77 19.73 -6.59
CA ALA A 505 -12.16 18.67 -7.39
C ALA A 505 -13.10 17.47 -7.54
N GLY A 506 -12.76 16.59 -8.45
CA GLY A 506 -13.54 15.39 -8.70
C GLY A 506 -13.10 14.68 -9.97
N MET A 507 -14.07 14.11 -10.69
CA MET A 507 -13.84 13.37 -11.92
C MET A 507 -14.67 13.91 -13.08
N THR A 508 -14.19 13.72 -14.30
CA THR A 508 -14.90 13.96 -15.56
C THR A 508 -14.64 12.84 -16.56
N ALA A 509 -15.69 12.33 -17.16
CA ALA A 509 -15.61 11.42 -18.31
C ALA A 509 -15.69 12.19 -19.66
N GLY A 510 -15.55 13.51 -19.63
CA GLY A 510 -15.62 14.38 -20.79
C GLY A 510 -14.52 15.43 -20.83
N ALA A 511 -14.74 16.50 -21.57
CA ALA A 511 -13.77 17.57 -21.78
C ALA A 511 -14.16 18.84 -21.03
N LEU A 512 -13.79 18.95 -19.76
CA LEU A 512 -13.84 20.22 -19.00
C LEU A 512 -12.63 21.11 -19.28
N GLY A 513 -11.51 20.51 -19.67
CA GLY A 513 -10.24 21.09 -20.09
C GLY A 513 -9.64 20.30 -21.25
N GLU A 514 -8.33 20.08 -21.24
CA GLU A 514 -7.65 19.18 -22.16
C GLU A 514 -7.67 17.76 -21.59
N PRO A 515 -8.46 16.81 -22.13
CA PRO A 515 -8.51 15.45 -21.63
C PRO A 515 -7.18 14.71 -21.88
N ALA A 516 -6.76 13.88 -20.91
CA ALA A 516 -5.57 13.06 -21.02
C ALA A 516 -5.89 11.57 -21.26
N GLY A 517 -7.13 11.12 -20.95
CA GLY A 517 -7.49 9.71 -21.05
C GLY A 517 -9.00 9.46 -21.04
N GLY A 518 -9.40 8.37 -20.36
CA GLY A 518 -10.81 7.97 -20.25
C GLY A 518 -11.59 8.82 -19.25
N VAL A 519 -11.38 8.56 -17.95
CA VAL A 519 -11.87 9.40 -16.86
C VAL A 519 -10.69 10.17 -16.31
N ASP A 520 -10.79 11.48 -16.21
CA ASP A 520 -9.74 12.34 -15.70
C ASP A 520 -10.18 13.02 -14.40
N GLY A 521 -9.22 13.25 -13.51
CA GLY A 521 -9.39 14.14 -12.37
C GLY A 521 -9.48 15.61 -12.82
N PHE A 522 -10.26 16.42 -12.14
CA PHE A 522 -10.22 17.87 -12.34
C PHE A 522 -10.06 18.62 -11.01
N VAL A 523 -9.50 19.81 -11.08
CA VAL A 523 -9.46 20.79 -9.99
C VAL A 523 -9.87 22.15 -10.55
N ALA A 524 -10.76 22.84 -9.84
CA ALA A 524 -11.21 24.18 -10.20
C ALA A 524 -11.13 25.10 -8.99
N ARG A 525 -10.74 26.39 -9.21
CA ARG A 525 -10.72 27.43 -8.20
C ARG A 525 -11.74 28.50 -8.52
N PHE A 526 -12.48 28.91 -7.49
CA PHE A 526 -13.48 29.97 -7.53
C PHE A 526 -13.15 31.05 -6.50
N ASP A 527 -13.63 32.27 -6.72
CA ASP A 527 -13.64 33.34 -5.75
C ASP A 527 -14.91 33.30 -4.86
N SER A 528 -14.99 34.20 -3.89
CA SER A 528 -16.12 34.29 -2.94
C SER A 528 -17.48 34.52 -3.60
N ASP A 529 -17.51 35.07 -4.83
CA ASP A 529 -18.71 35.35 -5.58
C ASP A 529 -19.09 34.17 -6.53
N GLY A 530 -18.34 33.09 -6.46
CA GLY A 530 -18.54 31.89 -7.26
C GLY A 530 -18.10 32.05 -8.71
N LYS A 531 -17.24 33.03 -9.03
CA LYS A 531 -16.63 33.14 -10.36
C LYS A 531 -15.43 32.22 -10.43
N ARG A 532 -15.40 31.34 -11.43
CA ARG A 532 -14.30 30.43 -11.67
C ARG A 532 -13.05 31.18 -12.14
N SER A 533 -11.96 31.10 -11.37
CA SER A 533 -10.67 31.69 -11.70
C SER A 533 -9.91 30.84 -12.72
N TRP A 534 -9.90 29.53 -12.51
CA TRP A 534 -9.32 28.53 -13.40
C TRP A 534 -9.95 27.14 -13.18
N LEU A 535 -9.77 26.28 -14.17
CA LEU A 535 -10.05 24.84 -14.10
C LEU A 535 -8.90 24.11 -14.79
N LYS A 536 -8.43 23.04 -14.16
CA LYS A 536 -7.42 22.11 -14.69
C LYS A 536 -8.02 20.73 -14.70
N GLN A 537 -8.00 20.08 -15.84
CA GLN A 537 -8.22 18.65 -16.00
C GLN A 537 -6.85 18.01 -16.05
N ALA A 538 -6.63 16.97 -15.26
CA ALA A 538 -5.33 16.32 -15.10
C ALA A 538 -5.56 14.83 -14.89
N GLY A 539 -4.82 14.03 -15.62
CA GLY A 539 -4.83 12.57 -15.52
C GLY A 539 -3.67 11.97 -16.28
N ALA A 540 -3.60 10.66 -16.27
CA ALA A 540 -2.76 9.82 -17.11
C ALA A 540 -3.58 9.34 -18.33
N GLU A 541 -3.06 8.38 -19.10
CA GLU A 541 -3.82 7.82 -20.26
C GLU A 541 -5.02 6.96 -19.85
N GLN A 542 -5.13 6.59 -18.59
CA GLN A 542 -6.19 5.75 -18.02
C GLN A 542 -7.05 6.56 -17.03
N ALA A 543 -7.82 5.87 -16.19
CA ALA A 543 -8.71 6.52 -15.25
C ALA A 543 -7.96 7.15 -14.05
N ASP A 544 -8.29 8.41 -13.76
CA ASP A 544 -7.79 9.18 -12.62
C ASP A 544 -8.96 9.89 -11.93
N GLU A 545 -9.03 9.83 -10.61
CA GLU A 545 -10.07 10.53 -9.86
C GLU A 545 -9.50 11.19 -8.61
N PHE A 546 -9.99 12.38 -8.25
CA PHE A 546 -9.73 13.05 -6.98
C PHE A 546 -10.94 12.97 -6.06
N TRP A 547 -10.80 12.22 -4.96
CA TRP A 547 -11.92 11.92 -4.06
C TRP A 547 -11.99 12.80 -2.83
N ALA A 548 -10.86 13.30 -2.35
CA ALA A 548 -10.83 14.17 -1.18
C ALA A 548 -9.79 15.29 -1.29
N MET A 549 -10.02 16.37 -0.54
CA MET A 549 -9.19 17.57 -0.56
C MET A 549 -9.18 18.23 0.81
N THR A 550 -8.04 18.86 1.14
CA THR A 550 -7.92 19.80 2.28
C THR A 550 -7.04 20.98 1.93
N ALA A 551 -7.19 22.10 2.65
CA ALA A 551 -6.33 23.27 2.48
C ALA A 551 -4.87 22.94 2.82
N ASP A 552 -3.90 23.44 2.03
CA ASP A 552 -2.47 23.20 2.27
C ASP A 552 -1.86 24.18 3.30
N GLY A 553 -2.63 25.18 3.75
CA GLY A 553 -2.22 26.22 4.68
C GLY A 553 -1.38 27.34 4.05
N SER A 554 -1.16 27.33 2.73
CA SER A 554 -0.40 28.36 2.01
C SER A 554 -1.21 29.00 0.86
N GLY A 555 -2.51 28.73 0.79
CA GLY A 555 -3.43 29.22 -0.24
C GLY A 555 -3.70 28.24 -1.38
N GLY A 556 -3.05 27.08 -1.37
CA GLY A 556 -3.31 25.93 -2.23
C GLY A 556 -4.03 24.80 -1.52
N VAL A 557 -4.04 23.61 -2.11
CA VAL A 557 -4.74 22.43 -1.61
C VAL A 557 -3.89 21.16 -1.70
N LEU A 558 -4.18 20.21 -0.82
CA LEU A 558 -3.75 18.83 -0.88
C LEU A 558 -4.92 17.95 -1.35
N LEU A 559 -4.65 17.01 -2.24
CA LEU A 559 -5.62 16.13 -2.89
C LEU A 559 -5.25 14.68 -2.68
N THR A 560 -6.21 13.79 -2.66
CA THR A 560 -6.02 12.35 -2.78
C THR A 560 -7.11 11.70 -3.62
N GLY A 561 -6.81 10.52 -4.14
CA GLY A 561 -7.67 9.74 -4.99
C GLY A 561 -6.91 8.53 -5.53
N TYR A 562 -7.15 8.16 -6.78
CA TYR A 562 -6.42 7.08 -7.42
C TYR A 562 -6.06 7.40 -8.88
N THR A 563 -5.09 6.65 -9.41
CA THR A 563 -4.72 6.62 -10.83
C THR A 563 -4.65 5.17 -11.31
N ALA A 564 -5.07 4.91 -12.54
CA ALA A 564 -4.79 3.68 -13.26
C ALA A 564 -3.61 3.87 -14.25
N GLY A 565 -2.76 4.86 -14.04
CA GLY A 565 -1.62 5.20 -14.87
C GLY A 565 -0.42 5.74 -14.09
N ASN A 566 0.56 6.27 -14.81
CA ASN A 566 1.79 6.82 -14.25
C ASN A 566 1.56 8.28 -13.82
N PHE A 567 1.17 8.50 -12.57
CA PHE A 567 0.93 9.85 -12.04
C PHE A 567 2.18 10.47 -11.43
N ALA A 568 2.81 9.82 -10.47
CA ALA A 568 4.05 10.27 -9.80
C ALA A 568 5.21 9.30 -10.03
N THR A 569 4.90 8.01 -10.11
CA THR A 569 5.80 6.89 -10.39
C THR A 569 5.14 5.99 -11.44
N ASP A 570 5.81 4.92 -11.84
CA ASP A 570 5.18 3.87 -12.64
C ASP A 570 4.06 3.20 -11.84
N LEU A 571 2.95 2.90 -12.51
CA LEU A 571 1.83 2.14 -11.95
C LEU A 571 2.28 0.75 -11.49
N VAL A 572 1.87 0.34 -10.30
CA VAL A 572 2.29 -0.95 -9.71
C VAL A 572 1.23 -2.04 -9.87
N GLY A 573 -0.03 -1.69 -10.04
CA GLY A 573 -1.11 -2.65 -10.16
C GLY A 573 -2.21 -2.20 -11.11
N ASP A 574 -3.45 -2.40 -10.70
CA ASP A 574 -4.60 -1.95 -11.47
C ASP A 574 -4.91 -0.46 -11.20
N GLN A 575 -4.78 -0.04 -9.95
CA GLN A 575 -5.00 1.34 -9.51
C GLN A 575 -4.11 1.66 -8.31
N ASP A 576 -3.43 2.81 -8.33
CA ASP A 576 -2.56 3.28 -7.25
C ASP A 576 -3.15 4.49 -6.54
N LEU A 577 -3.01 4.54 -5.21
CA LEU A 577 -3.34 5.70 -4.39
C LEU A 577 -2.43 6.87 -4.77
N ILE A 578 -3.02 8.03 -5.03
CA ILE A 578 -2.28 9.26 -5.32
C ILE A 578 -2.50 10.34 -4.27
N VAL A 579 -1.46 11.14 -4.08
CA VAL A 579 -1.51 12.37 -3.28
C VAL A 579 -0.85 13.49 -4.07
N ALA A 580 -1.46 14.66 -4.11
CA ALA A 580 -0.90 15.81 -4.80
C ALA A 580 -1.09 17.10 -4.01
N ARG A 581 -0.19 18.05 -4.21
CA ARG A 581 -0.33 19.44 -3.77
C ARG A 581 -0.46 20.34 -4.98
N VAL A 582 -1.53 21.13 -5.00
CA VAL A 582 -1.82 22.11 -6.05
C VAL A 582 -1.79 23.50 -5.44
N ASP A 583 -0.99 24.40 -6.01
CA ASP A 583 -0.88 25.78 -5.53
C ASP A 583 -2.06 26.66 -6.00
N ALA A 584 -2.08 27.92 -5.55
CA ALA A 584 -3.14 28.86 -5.89
C ALA A 584 -3.25 29.20 -7.39
N THR A 585 -2.23 28.88 -8.19
CA THR A 585 -2.23 29.08 -9.65
C THR A 585 -2.75 27.88 -10.42
N GLY A 586 -2.96 26.75 -9.74
CA GLY A 586 -3.35 25.46 -10.33
C GLY A 586 -2.17 24.63 -10.80
N ALA A 587 -0.94 24.96 -10.38
CA ALA A 587 0.23 24.13 -10.66
C ALA A 587 0.34 23.00 -9.63
N VAL A 588 0.60 21.77 -10.10
CA VAL A 588 0.98 20.64 -9.25
C VAL A 588 2.43 20.85 -8.83
N VAL A 589 2.64 21.15 -7.54
CA VAL A 589 3.98 21.46 -6.99
C VAL A 589 4.63 20.32 -6.24
N TRP A 590 3.87 19.30 -5.92
CA TRP A 590 4.32 18.05 -5.32
C TRP A 590 3.30 16.94 -5.57
N LYS A 591 3.77 15.70 -5.68
CA LYS A 591 2.93 14.51 -5.87
C LYS A 591 3.62 13.26 -5.34
N ASP A 592 2.82 12.29 -4.93
CA ASP A 592 3.23 10.98 -4.45
C ASP A 592 2.25 9.91 -4.95
N GLN A 593 2.72 8.68 -5.12
CA GLN A 593 1.94 7.53 -5.58
C GLN A 593 2.33 6.31 -4.76
N LEU A 594 1.34 5.56 -4.33
CA LEU A 594 1.51 4.32 -3.56
C LEU A 594 0.66 3.24 -4.19
N GLY A 595 1.30 2.13 -4.55
CA GLY A 595 0.62 1.02 -5.19
C GLY A 595 1.11 -0.34 -4.71
N THR A 596 0.23 -1.33 -4.92
CA THR A 596 0.45 -2.77 -4.81
C THR A 596 0.05 -3.42 -6.14
N PRO A 597 0.25 -4.71 -6.36
CA PRO A 597 -0.32 -5.37 -7.54
C PRO A 597 -1.85 -5.36 -7.65
N GLY A 598 -2.56 -4.90 -6.61
CA GLY A 598 -4.01 -4.78 -6.57
C GLY A 598 -4.52 -3.35 -6.80
N ASN A 599 -5.65 -3.04 -6.16
CA ASN A 599 -6.27 -1.73 -6.18
C ASN A 599 -5.94 -0.96 -4.90
N ASP A 600 -5.37 0.21 -5.04
CA ASP A 600 -5.01 1.11 -3.96
C ASP A 600 -5.68 2.46 -4.20
N LYS A 601 -6.53 2.94 -3.29
CA LYS A 601 -7.26 4.19 -3.48
C LYS A 601 -7.20 5.08 -2.25
N GLY A 602 -6.94 6.37 -2.46
CA GLY A 602 -7.04 7.40 -1.44
C GLY A 602 -8.48 7.91 -1.33
N ALA A 603 -9.08 7.77 -0.15
CA ALA A 603 -10.47 8.08 0.11
C ALA A 603 -10.67 9.41 0.83
N ALA A 604 -9.77 9.76 1.75
CA ALA A 604 -9.90 10.96 2.57
C ALA A 604 -8.54 11.56 2.91
N ILE A 605 -8.52 12.87 3.14
CA ILE A 605 -7.32 13.62 3.53
C ILE A 605 -7.66 14.70 4.54
N ALA A 606 -6.87 14.82 5.62
CA ALA A 606 -7.02 15.87 6.61
C ALA A 606 -5.66 16.41 7.04
N ARG A 607 -5.60 17.70 7.33
CA ARG A 607 -4.39 18.42 7.72
C ARG A 607 -4.51 19.03 9.11
N ASP A 608 -3.41 19.01 9.84
CA ASP A 608 -3.20 19.80 11.08
C ASP A 608 -1.92 20.65 11.00
N ALA A 609 -1.47 21.19 12.12
CA ALA A 609 -0.27 22.03 12.16
C ALA A 609 1.04 21.23 11.93
N GLU A 610 1.05 19.94 12.17
CA GLU A 610 2.23 19.07 12.13
C GLU A 610 2.40 18.36 10.78
N GLY A 611 1.34 18.33 9.95
CA GLY A 611 1.36 17.68 8.65
C GLY A 611 -0.03 17.30 8.17
N PHE A 612 -0.14 16.19 7.44
CA PHE A 612 -1.45 15.72 6.96
C PHE A 612 -1.52 14.19 6.92
N SER A 613 -2.71 13.66 7.08
CA SER A 613 -3.01 12.23 7.00
C SER A 613 -3.87 11.94 5.77
N VAL A 614 -3.55 10.87 5.07
CA VAL A 614 -4.34 10.31 3.98
C VAL A 614 -4.87 8.97 4.44
N ALA A 615 -6.18 8.79 4.39
CA ALA A 615 -6.83 7.50 4.57
C ALA A 615 -7.27 6.93 3.23
N GLY A 616 -7.13 5.64 3.06
CA GLY A 616 -7.46 4.92 1.84
C GLY A 616 -7.69 3.45 2.11
N PHE A 617 -7.83 2.67 1.07
CA PHE A 617 -7.98 1.22 1.17
C PHE A 617 -7.18 0.51 0.08
N THR A 618 -6.86 -0.75 0.32
CA THR A 618 -6.09 -1.61 -0.58
C THR A 618 -6.62 -3.04 -0.52
N ASP A 619 -6.70 -3.72 -1.68
CA ASP A 619 -6.85 -5.18 -1.75
C ASP A 619 -5.50 -5.90 -1.85
N GLY A 620 -4.41 -5.13 -1.78
CA GLY A 620 -3.03 -5.60 -1.81
C GLY A 620 -2.32 -5.49 -0.46
N GLN A 621 -0.99 -5.47 -0.50
CA GLN A 621 -0.16 -5.48 0.69
C GLN A 621 0.83 -4.31 0.70
N LEU A 622 0.37 -3.13 1.12
CA LEU A 622 1.27 -2.02 1.50
C LEU A 622 1.98 -2.32 2.83
N GLN A 623 1.31 -3.08 3.70
CA GLN A 623 1.83 -3.84 4.84
C GLN A 623 1.25 -5.26 4.76
N ALA A 624 1.30 -6.06 5.83
CA ALA A 624 0.64 -7.36 5.83
C ALA A 624 -0.89 -7.18 5.80
N SER A 625 -1.56 -7.77 4.82
CA SER A 625 -3.01 -7.78 4.70
C SER A 625 -3.67 -8.71 5.74
N VAL A 626 -4.86 -8.33 6.21
CA VAL A 626 -5.69 -9.15 7.09
C VAL A 626 -6.90 -9.70 6.34
N GLY A 627 -7.51 -8.90 5.45
CA GLY A 627 -8.75 -9.21 4.75
C GLY A 627 -8.64 -9.15 3.23
N LYS A 628 -9.76 -8.82 2.60
CA LYS A 628 -9.88 -8.57 1.16
C LYS A 628 -9.49 -7.14 0.85
N PHE A 629 -10.30 -6.18 1.30
CA PHE A 629 -9.90 -4.78 1.37
C PHE A 629 -9.51 -4.44 2.80
N ASP A 630 -8.35 -3.82 2.97
CA ASP A 630 -7.88 -3.29 4.24
C ASP A 630 -7.83 -1.76 4.19
N ALA A 631 -8.14 -1.11 5.30
CA ALA A 631 -7.94 0.32 5.44
C ALA A 631 -6.44 0.66 5.53
N VAL A 632 -6.06 1.75 4.88
CA VAL A 632 -4.68 2.26 4.86
C VAL A 632 -4.69 3.69 5.40
N LEU A 633 -3.73 4.00 6.25
CA LEU A 633 -3.48 5.34 6.73
C LEU A 633 -2.02 5.72 6.54
N VAL A 634 -1.79 6.84 5.87
CA VAL A 634 -0.46 7.39 5.60
C VAL A 634 -0.34 8.76 6.25
N ARG A 635 0.68 8.97 7.07
CA ARG A 635 0.99 10.27 7.66
C ARG A 635 2.17 10.90 6.94
N TYR A 636 2.02 12.17 6.60
CA TYR A 636 3.05 13.02 6.03
C TYR A 636 3.38 14.15 6.99
N GLY A 637 4.65 14.51 7.11
CA GLY A 637 5.10 15.70 7.78
C GLY A 637 4.72 16.99 7.02
N ALA A 638 4.93 18.14 7.66
CA ALA A 638 4.71 19.44 7.01
C ALA A 638 5.64 19.67 5.80
N ASP A 639 6.76 18.96 5.72
CA ASP A 639 7.71 18.92 4.61
C ASP A 639 7.32 17.95 3.50
N GLN A 640 6.17 17.31 3.61
CA GLN A 640 5.60 16.32 2.68
C GLN A 640 6.39 14.99 2.64
N THR A 641 7.28 14.73 3.60
CA THR A 641 7.89 13.40 3.77
C THR A 641 6.92 12.44 4.45
N ARG A 642 6.89 11.18 4.01
CA ARG A 642 6.11 10.14 4.72
C ARG A 642 6.72 9.87 6.08
N SER A 643 5.96 10.10 7.14
CA SER A 643 6.37 9.80 8.51
C SER A 643 6.13 8.34 8.86
N TRP A 644 4.96 7.82 8.51
CA TRP A 644 4.60 6.42 8.69
C TRP A 644 3.42 6.02 7.77
N LEU A 645 3.27 4.71 7.58
CA LEU A 645 2.15 4.06 6.90
C LEU A 645 1.65 2.93 7.80
N ARG A 646 0.33 2.74 7.87
CA ARG A 646 -0.32 1.63 8.57
C ARG A 646 -1.41 1.06 7.68
N GLN A 647 -1.42 -0.25 7.54
CA GLN A 647 -2.52 -1.04 6.97
C GLN A 647 -3.15 -1.81 8.12
N PHE A 648 -4.45 -1.79 8.22
CA PHE A 648 -5.19 -2.44 9.27
C PHE A 648 -6.57 -2.85 8.76
N GLY A 649 -7.09 -3.94 9.31
CA GLY A 649 -8.37 -4.46 8.88
C GLY A 649 -8.82 -5.65 9.71
N THR A 650 -9.90 -6.24 9.24
CA THR A 650 -10.50 -7.51 9.69
C THR A 650 -10.29 -8.57 8.61
N THR A 651 -10.90 -9.74 8.74
CA THR A 651 -10.87 -10.78 7.69
C THR A 651 -11.82 -10.48 6.52
N GLU A 652 -12.63 -9.44 6.64
CA GLU A 652 -13.61 -9.01 5.63
C GLU A 652 -13.17 -7.69 4.97
N ASP A 653 -14.09 -7.00 4.30
CA ASP A 653 -13.82 -5.73 3.63
C ASP A 653 -13.82 -4.57 4.63
N ASP A 654 -12.76 -3.74 4.62
CA ASP A 654 -12.56 -2.59 5.49
C ASP A 654 -12.21 -1.32 4.70
N GLY A 655 -12.91 -0.22 4.99
CA GLY A 655 -12.72 1.07 4.33
C GLY A 655 -13.36 1.20 2.94
N ALA A 656 -13.79 0.09 2.35
CA ALA A 656 -14.51 0.02 1.09
C ALA A 656 -15.63 -1.03 1.16
N ASP A 657 -16.61 -0.94 0.28
CA ASP A 657 -17.57 -2.03 0.09
C ASP A 657 -17.12 -2.99 -1.02
N ALA A 658 -17.89 -4.05 -1.24
CA ALA A 658 -17.60 -5.07 -2.25
C ALA A 658 -17.52 -4.53 -3.71
N PHE A 659 -17.94 -3.29 -3.93
CA PHE A 659 -17.83 -2.59 -5.22
C PHE A 659 -16.65 -1.62 -5.27
N ALA A 660 -15.76 -1.63 -4.26
CA ALA A 660 -14.63 -0.73 -4.08
C ALA A 660 -15.04 0.76 -4.03
N GLU A 661 -16.24 1.06 -3.52
CA GLU A 661 -16.67 2.42 -3.19
C GLU A 661 -16.10 2.84 -1.83
N ALA A 662 -15.49 4.02 -1.76
CA ALA A 662 -14.90 4.54 -0.53
C ALA A 662 -15.96 4.78 0.56
N ASN A 663 -15.71 4.21 1.72
CA ASN A 663 -16.46 4.44 2.96
C ASN A 663 -15.48 4.70 4.09
N LEU A 664 -14.55 5.64 3.89
CA LEU A 664 -13.49 5.95 4.83
C LEU A 664 -13.28 7.47 4.88
N TYR A 665 -13.23 8.01 6.09
CA TYR A 665 -13.11 9.42 6.38
C TYR A 665 -12.03 9.68 7.42
N VAL A 666 -11.39 10.84 7.36
CA VAL A 666 -10.31 11.21 8.28
C VAL A 666 -10.46 12.65 8.75
N ALA A 667 -10.16 12.87 10.02
CA ALA A 667 -9.94 14.19 10.61
C ALA A 667 -8.59 14.20 11.32
N ALA A 668 -7.92 15.33 11.39
CA ALA A 668 -6.62 15.45 12.03
C ALA A 668 -6.55 16.67 12.93
N GLN A 669 -5.95 16.52 14.12
CA GLN A 669 -5.73 17.61 15.05
C GLN A 669 -4.52 17.34 15.95
N ARG A 670 -3.57 18.28 16.00
CA ARG A 670 -2.39 18.24 16.90
C ARG A 670 -1.65 16.90 16.86
N GLY A 671 -1.33 16.41 15.67
CA GLY A 671 -0.65 15.13 15.47
C GLY A 671 -1.54 13.89 15.60
N THR A 672 -2.71 13.99 16.20
CA THR A 672 -3.68 12.89 16.30
C THR A 672 -4.52 12.80 15.03
N THR A 673 -4.69 11.59 14.52
CA THR A 673 -5.56 11.27 13.39
C THR A 673 -6.77 10.48 13.87
N TYR A 674 -7.95 10.92 13.46
CA TYR A 674 -9.23 10.26 13.72
C TYR A 674 -9.74 9.69 12.40
N VAL A 675 -10.12 8.42 12.41
CA VAL A 675 -10.61 7.70 11.22
C VAL A 675 -11.98 7.14 11.53
N SER A 676 -12.92 7.27 10.58
CA SER A 676 -14.21 6.59 10.57
C SER A 676 -14.37 5.88 9.25
N GLY A 677 -14.78 4.61 9.26
CA GLY A 677 -14.87 3.82 8.05
C GLY A 677 -15.78 2.61 8.20
N LEU A 678 -16.13 2.01 7.06
CA LEU A 678 -16.89 0.76 6.99
C LEU A 678 -16.00 -0.42 7.40
N THR A 679 -16.57 -1.38 8.13
CA THR A 679 -16.05 -2.74 8.30
C THR A 679 -17.19 -3.75 8.16
N ALA A 680 -16.91 -4.89 7.54
CA ALA A 680 -17.81 -6.02 7.47
C ALA A 680 -17.43 -7.13 8.47
N GLY A 681 -16.37 -6.95 9.26
CA GLY A 681 -15.83 -7.98 10.14
C GLY A 681 -15.68 -7.56 11.60
N ASP A 682 -15.29 -8.54 12.42
CA ASP A 682 -15.02 -8.35 13.84
C ASP A 682 -13.71 -7.58 14.05
N THR A 683 -13.73 -6.55 14.90
CA THR A 683 -12.48 -5.92 15.34
C THR A 683 -11.81 -6.73 16.45
N ALA A 684 -10.58 -6.34 16.84
CA ALA A 684 -9.86 -7.06 17.90
C ALA A 684 -10.59 -7.09 19.25
N ASP A 685 -11.43 -6.09 19.50
CA ASP A 685 -12.07 -5.89 20.80
C ASP A 685 -13.63 -5.99 20.75
N GLN A 686 -14.23 -6.03 19.55
CA GLN A 686 -15.70 -6.03 19.39
C GLN A 686 -16.16 -6.90 18.22
N HIS A 687 -17.25 -7.62 18.40
CA HIS A 687 -17.94 -8.32 17.33
C HIS A 687 -18.78 -7.35 16.49
N ALA A 688 -18.87 -7.62 15.19
CA ALA A 688 -19.75 -6.91 14.29
C ALA A 688 -21.19 -6.95 14.78
N LEU A 689 -21.91 -5.83 14.64
CA LEU A 689 -23.30 -5.67 15.08
C LEU A 689 -24.28 -6.09 13.97
N GLY A 690 -23.86 -5.95 12.69
CA GLY A 690 -24.69 -6.19 11.51
C GLY A 690 -23.91 -6.69 10.29
N ASN A 691 -24.47 -6.45 9.10
CA ASN A 691 -23.86 -6.83 7.82
C ASN A 691 -22.81 -5.83 7.32
N GLY A 692 -22.63 -4.73 8.03
CA GLY A 692 -21.63 -3.70 7.85
C GLY A 692 -21.79 -2.69 8.97
N ASP A 693 -20.68 -2.39 9.64
CA ASP A 693 -20.62 -1.48 10.77
C ASP A 693 -19.65 -0.33 10.49
N VAL A 694 -19.76 0.73 11.25
CA VAL A 694 -18.81 1.83 11.18
C VAL A 694 -17.79 1.69 12.29
N PHE A 695 -16.52 1.53 11.92
CA PHE A 695 -15.41 1.59 12.87
C PHE A 695 -14.93 3.02 13.10
N ARG A 696 -14.49 3.30 14.30
CA ARG A 696 -13.82 4.55 14.66
C ARG A 696 -12.48 4.27 15.33
N LEU A 697 -11.44 4.94 14.83
CA LEU A 697 -10.07 4.85 15.35
C LEU A 697 -9.56 6.22 15.76
N LYS A 698 -8.74 6.22 16.82
CA LYS A 698 -7.90 7.36 17.20
C LYS A 698 -6.44 6.89 17.18
N ILE A 699 -5.60 7.57 16.42
CA ILE A 699 -4.20 7.22 16.24
C ILE A 699 -3.36 8.45 16.57
N ASP A 700 -2.59 8.35 17.66
CA ASP A 700 -1.61 9.36 18.02
C ASP A 700 -0.35 9.18 17.18
N GLY A 701 0.26 10.30 16.76
CA GLY A 701 1.36 10.39 15.82
C GLY A 701 2.70 9.81 16.27
#